data_944478e24ebfd8502dbcc770d46c1346
#
_entry.id   944478e24ebfd8502dbcc770d46c1346
#
_cell.length_a   1.000
_cell.length_b   1.000
_cell.length_c   1.000
_cell.angle_alpha   90.00
_cell.angle_beta   90.00
_cell.angle_gamma   90.00
#
_symmetry.space_group_name_H-M   'P 1'
#
loop_
_entity.id
_entity.type
_entity.pdbx_description
1 polymer ?
#
loop_
_entity_poly.entity_id
_entity_poly.type
_entity_poly.pdbx_seq_one_letter_code
_entity_poly.pdbx_strand_id
1 'polypeptide(L)'
;MWYDQFRNSSITATYDEGRVSDPNEYVPDRVPAPRLKPSFGSILNLKNLNITVMQCRLVTSPLLLSRSLRRSSRCSNWLVVAKYFENGVSSFSSSSGSSNAGGGVPGDFVCHLRDVGVTIPGGKKLFERVSLGFLRGAKIGVLGSNGSGKSTLLKIIAGVRTDFDGERWIKDGLKVGYLPQEPQLDPNKNVYENIMDGMKESQMLLAKFDEVSMAMGEPDADFDALLQKQATLQEKIEQLGCWDLSHEVEKAMAALRVPPSEANVKVLSGGERRRVALCRLLLEKPDILLLDEPTNHLDAESVHWLELFLQKYRGTVLSITHDRYFLDNVAGWVLELDRGDMFVYEGNYTKWLTQRRNRLNMQRKSDALRAKQISSELEWSRGHQGSKKANKARLKRLQEMESSSISASSRVEEGQIIVPSGARLGSKVIKVTNLRKMLDDGRVLFDKLSFEIPPHAIVGIIGGNGMGKSTLFNIIAGIEEPDEGSVELGKTVSLGHVSQNRGELSGRRSVYEEISGDNEFVEINGNRINTRAYIASFNLRGGMQEKKVSSLSGGERNRVHLAKMLLSGHNVVMLDEPTNDLDVDTLRSLENALIDFNGVSMVISHDRWFLDRICSHIIAFEGDGRVVFFDGNYTEYERERRNSVVLMS
;
A
#
# COMPACT_ATOMS: atom_id res chain seq x y z
N MET A 1 14.33 31.09 26.92
CA MET A 1 13.29 31.92 27.54
C MET A 1 11.99 31.65 26.81
N TRP A 2 11.19 30.75 27.34
CA TRP A 2 9.82 30.32 27.07
C TRP A 2 9.69 28.82 27.37
N TYR A 3 9.99 28.51 28.63
CA TYR A 3 9.67 27.23 29.28
C TYR A 3 9.40 27.64 30.73
N ASP A 4 8.11 27.87 31.08
CA ASP A 4 7.59 27.87 32.43
C ASP A 4 6.19 28.54 32.40
N GLN A 5 5.17 27.70 32.25
CA GLN A 5 3.81 27.95 32.77
C GLN A 5 2.97 26.72 32.38
N PHE A 6 2.91 25.77 33.27
CA PHE A 6 1.77 24.89 33.55
C PHE A 6 2.21 23.78 34.53
N ARG A 7 2.44 24.19 35.75
CA ARG A 7 2.34 23.32 36.93
C ARG A 7 1.31 23.97 37.84
N ASN A 8 0.24 23.21 38.08
CA ASN A 8 -0.59 23.15 39.31
C ASN A 8 -2.06 22.94 38.95
N SER A 9 -2.51 21.71 39.06
CA SER A 9 -3.79 21.34 39.64
C SER A 9 -3.79 19.83 39.93
N SER A 10 -3.41 19.54 41.15
CA SER A 10 -3.55 18.25 41.81
C SER A 10 -5.01 18.00 42.13
N ILE A 11 -5.59 16.89 41.63
CA ILE A 11 -6.81 16.29 42.19
C ILE A 11 -6.41 14.96 42.76
N THR A 12 -6.35 14.92 44.10
CA THR A 12 -6.23 13.70 44.92
C THR A 12 -7.59 12.97 44.92
N ALA A 13 -7.59 11.73 44.44
CA ALA A 13 -8.66 10.78 44.75
C ALA A 13 -8.08 9.69 45.63
N THR A 14 -8.56 9.65 46.87
CA THR A 14 -8.28 8.63 47.90
C THR A 14 -9.02 7.33 47.51
N TYR A 15 -8.26 6.25 47.42
CA TYR A 15 -8.82 4.87 47.40
C TYR A 15 -8.87 4.36 48.83
N ASP A 16 -10.05 3.86 49.21
CA ASP A 16 -10.31 3.13 50.47
C ASP A 16 -10.19 1.64 50.19
N GLU A 17 -9.34 0.97 50.98
CA GLU A 17 -9.15 -0.50 51.00
C GLU A 17 -10.20 -1.14 51.92
N GLY A 18 -10.86 -2.16 51.43
CA GLY A 18 -11.60 -3.01 52.37
C GLY A 18 -12.47 -4.11 51.82
N ARG A 19 -11.95 -5.33 51.95
CA ARG A 19 -12.64 -6.62 52.17
C ARG A 19 -12.96 -7.55 51.02
N VAL A 20 -12.21 -8.63 51.05
CA VAL A 20 -12.43 -9.98 50.52
C VAL A 20 -13.72 -10.60 51.05
N SER A 21 -14.53 -11.25 50.22
CA SER A 21 -15.32 -12.46 50.55
C SER A 21 -15.84 -13.16 49.27
N ASP A 22 -15.64 -14.36 49.26
CA ASP A 22 -15.88 -15.66 48.63
C ASP A 22 -17.03 -15.84 47.58
N PRO A 23 -16.86 -16.81 46.65
CA PRO A 23 -17.75 -17.04 45.52
C PRO A 23 -18.75 -18.18 45.84
N ASN A 24 -20.00 -17.94 45.59
CA ASN A 24 -21.09 -18.87 45.26
C ASN A 24 -22.43 -18.26 45.66
N GLU A 25 -23.22 -17.81 44.71
CA GLU A 25 -24.69 -17.94 44.78
C GLU A 25 -25.38 -17.55 43.45
N TYR A 26 -26.01 -18.48 42.90
CA TYR A 26 -27.29 -18.68 42.20
C TYR A 26 -28.01 -17.45 41.56
N VAL A 27 -28.34 -17.64 40.26
CA VAL A 27 -29.28 -16.86 39.45
C VAL A 27 -30.72 -17.13 39.89
N PRO A 28 -31.65 -16.16 39.90
CA PRO A 28 -32.70 -16.20 38.89
C PRO A 28 -33.27 -14.84 38.37
N ASP A 29 -33.72 -14.94 37.12
CA ASP A 29 -34.88 -14.32 36.46
C ASP A 29 -35.17 -12.80 36.47
N ARG A 30 -35.15 -12.31 35.23
CA ARG A 30 -36.05 -11.37 34.51
C ARG A 30 -36.95 -10.41 35.31
N VAL A 31 -36.74 -9.10 35.07
CA VAL A 31 -37.79 -8.07 35.08
C VAL A 31 -37.52 -7.01 33.99
N PRO A 32 -38.57 -6.48 33.31
CA PRO A 32 -38.44 -5.70 32.07
C PRO A 32 -38.24 -4.19 32.30
N ALA A 33 -37.61 -3.53 31.32
CA ALA A 33 -37.34 -2.09 31.28
C ALA A 33 -38.61 -1.23 31.12
N PRO A 34 -38.73 -0.07 31.77
CA PRO A 34 -39.83 0.88 31.56
C PRO A 34 -39.61 1.78 30.35
N ARG A 35 -40.66 1.95 29.56
CA ARG A 35 -40.80 2.94 28.49
C ARG A 35 -40.92 4.34 29.09
N LEU A 36 -40.09 5.27 28.63
CA LEU A 36 -40.27 6.71 28.86
C LEU A 36 -40.82 7.38 27.60
N LYS A 37 -41.98 8.02 27.74
CA LYS A 37 -42.59 8.91 26.76
C LYS A 37 -41.94 10.31 26.85
N PRO A 38 -41.83 11.07 25.75
CA PRO A 38 -41.36 12.41 25.81
C PRO A 38 -42.49 13.40 26.20
N SER A 39 -42.24 14.25 27.17
CA SER A 39 -43.06 15.40 27.49
C SER A 39 -42.47 16.67 26.89
N PHE A 40 -43.35 17.45 26.28
CA PHE A 40 -43.14 18.79 25.72
C PHE A 40 -42.89 19.84 26.85
N GLY A 41 -42.06 20.85 26.52
CA GLY A 41 -42.23 22.19 27.08
C GLY A 41 -40.94 22.87 27.51
N SER A 42 -40.39 23.78 26.70
CA SER A 42 -40.34 25.20 27.03
C SER A 42 -39.41 25.96 26.07
N ILE A 43 -40.01 26.93 25.55
CA ILE A 43 -39.66 28.14 24.80
C ILE A 43 -38.37 28.79 25.32
N LEU A 44 -37.40 29.03 24.42
CA LEU A 44 -36.48 30.15 24.55
C LEU A 44 -36.27 30.84 23.20
N ASN A 45 -36.66 32.07 23.19
CA ASN A 45 -36.61 33.08 22.13
C ASN A 45 -35.17 33.44 21.76
N LEU A 46 -34.80 33.31 20.49
CA LEU A 46 -33.69 34.06 19.90
C LEU A 46 -34.15 34.65 18.56
N LYS A 47 -34.58 35.87 18.62
CA LYS A 47 -34.72 36.79 17.47
C LYS A 47 -33.33 37.26 17.03
N ASN A 48 -33.22 37.42 15.72
CA ASN A 48 -32.20 38.10 14.92
C ASN A 48 -31.08 37.24 14.33
N LEU A 49 -31.36 36.74 13.16
CA LEU A 49 -30.39 36.70 12.03
C LEU A 49 -31.21 36.66 10.72
N ASN A 50 -31.21 37.81 10.03
CA ASN A 50 -31.76 37.99 8.70
C ASN A 50 -30.95 37.17 7.69
N ILE A 51 -31.54 36.16 7.09
CA ILE A 51 -31.05 35.56 5.84
C ILE A 51 -32.16 35.73 4.79
N THR A 52 -31.89 36.56 3.81
CA THR A 52 -32.73 36.83 2.67
C THR A 52 -32.81 35.59 1.79
N VAL A 53 -33.93 34.91 1.78
CA VAL A 53 -34.24 33.82 0.87
C VAL A 53 -34.83 34.44 -0.38
N MET A 54 -34.05 34.42 -1.49
CA MET A 54 -34.55 34.73 -2.82
C MET A 54 -35.31 33.53 -3.37
N GLN A 55 -36.64 33.68 -3.46
CA GLN A 55 -37.52 32.74 -4.13
C GLN A 55 -37.34 32.87 -5.64
N CYS A 56 -36.79 31.85 -6.29
CA CYS A 56 -36.96 31.64 -7.73
C CYS A 56 -38.16 30.76 -7.99
N ARG A 57 -39.20 31.36 -8.59
CA ARG A 57 -40.41 30.71 -9.10
C ARG A 57 -40.08 29.73 -10.18
N LEU A 58 -40.47 28.48 -10.00
CA LEU A 58 -40.56 27.44 -11.03
C LEU A 58 -41.70 27.78 -12.01
N VAL A 59 -41.37 27.93 -13.29
CA VAL A 59 -42.32 27.85 -14.38
C VAL A 59 -42.29 26.42 -14.92
N THR A 60 -43.40 25.75 -14.73
CA THR A 60 -43.67 24.41 -15.24
C THR A 60 -43.92 24.38 -16.74
N SER A 61 -43.22 23.53 -17.48
CA SER A 61 -43.72 22.89 -18.67
C SER A 61 -43.03 21.54 -18.87
N PRO A 62 -43.74 20.42 -18.74
CA PRO A 62 -43.23 19.09 -19.02
C PRO A 62 -43.66 18.69 -20.40
N LEU A 63 -42.77 18.56 -21.35
CA LEU A 63 -42.90 17.73 -22.58
C LEU A 63 -41.78 18.12 -23.54
N LEU A 64 -40.75 17.27 -23.62
CA LEU A 64 -39.82 17.08 -24.74
C LEU A 64 -38.34 16.84 -24.31
N LEU A 65 -38.11 15.96 -23.34
CA LEU A 65 -36.74 15.47 -23.08
C LEU A 65 -36.72 14.03 -22.52
N SER A 66 -37.51 13.14 -23.14
CA SER A 66 -37.60 11.74 -22.64
C SER A 66 -37.10 10.68 -23.64
N ARG A 67 -36.14 10.96 -24.52
CA ARG A 67 -35.63 9.91 -25.43
C ARG A 67 -34.11 9.76 -25.60
N SER A 68 -33.26 10.52 -24.92
CA SER A 68 -31.78 10.32 -25.07
C SER A 68 -30.98 10.02 -23.81
N LEU A 69 -31.58 9.93 -22.63
CA LEU A 69 -30.89 9.68 -21.36
C LEU A 69 -31.14 8.28 -20.72
N ARG A 70 -31.48 7.28 -21.54
CA ARG A 70 -31.59 5.88 -21.08
C ARG A 70 -30.52 4.97 -21.66
N ARG A 71 -29.25 5.38 -21.63
CA ARG A 71 -28.11 4.50 -21.87
C ARG A 71 -26.92 5.04 -21.10
N SER A 72 -26.82 4.75 -19.85
CA SER A 72 -25.57 4.55 -19.10
C SER A 72 -25.83 4.53 -17.60
N SER A 73 -26.25 3.41 -17.07
CA SER A 73 -26.30 3.14 -15.63
C SER A 73 -24.91 2.83 -15.03
N ARG A 74 -23.83 3.28 -15.68
CA ARG A 74 -22.44 3.13 -15.22
C ARG A 74 -21.77 4.44 -14.79
N CYS A 75 -22.49 5.54 -14.67
CA CYS A 75 -21.92 6.86 -14.38
C CYS A 75 -22.33 7.43 -13.01
N SER A 76 -22.44 6.64 -11.97
CA SER A 76 -22.78 7.15 -10.64
C SER A 76 -21.62 7.45 -9.69
N ASN A 77 -20.37 7.28 -10.12
CA ASN A 77 -19.20 7.58 -9.28
C ASN A 77 -18.39 8.81 -9.72
N TRP A 78 -18.96 9.64 -10.59
CA TRP A 78 -18.38 10.91 -11.04
C TRP A 78 -18.47 12.05 -10.02
N LEU A 79 -19.03 11.80 -8.83
CA LEU A 79 -19.64 12.87 -8.02
C LEU A 79 -18.68 13.70 -7.16
N VAL A 80 -17.41 13.36 -6.99
CA VAL A 80 -16.48 14.15 -6.16
C VAL A 80 -15.50 14.95 -7.01
N VAL A 81 -15.05 14.45 -8.15
CA VAL A 81 -14.22 15.21 -9.09
C VAL A 81 -15.07 15.93 -10.13
N ALA A 82 -16.24 15.42 -10.51
CA ALA A 82 -17.13 15.98 -11.53
C ALA A 82 -18.07 17.10 -11.04
N LYS A 83 -18.34 17.26 -9.75
CA LYS A 83 -19.06 18.46 -9.25
C LYS A 83 -18.36 19.78 -9.52
N TYR A 84 -17.06 19.73 -9.83
CA TYR A 84 -16.31 20.91 -10.28
C TYR A 84 -16.31 21.08 -11.81
N PHE A 85 -16.69 20.05 -12.60
CA PHE A 85 -16.64 20.10 -14.06
C PHE A 85 -17.94 20.59 -14.73
N GLU A 86 -19.11 20.42 -14.13
CA GLU A 86 -20.38 20.86 -14.73
C GLU A 86 -20.56 22.39 -14.75
N ASN A 87 -19.79 23.14 -13.94
CA ASN A 87 -19.90 24.61 -13.86
C ASN A 87 -18.73 25.36 -14.53
N GLY A 88 -17.79 24.72 -15.23
CA GLY A 88 -16.55 25.37 -15.69
C GLY A 88 -16.11 25.19 -17.14
N VAL A 89 -16.81 24.46 -18.00
CA VAL A 89 -16.31 24.12 -19.36
C VAL A 89 -17.04 24.87 -20.50
N SER A 90 -17.45 26.08 -20.30
CA SER A 90 -17.99 26.88 -21.42
C SER A 90 -17.19 28.14 -21.80
N SER A 91 -15.92 28.28 -21.37
CA SER A 91 -15.10 29.39 -21.92
C SER A 91 -13.60 29.20 -21.63
N PHE A 92 -12.90 28.46 -22.49
CA PHE A 92 -11.48 28.67 -22.70
C PHE A 92 -11.24 29.31 -24.04
N SER A 93 -11.43 30.63 -24.11
CA SER A 93 -10.82 31.49 -25.11
C SER A 93 -9.89 32.46 -24.38
N SER A 94 -8.66 32.52 -24.85
CA SER A 94 -7.58 33.41 -24.46
C SER A 94 -8.02 34.83 -24.07
N SER A 95 -7.76 35.25 -22.83
CA SER A 95 -7.57 36.67 -22.53
C SER A 95 -6.64 36.83 -21.30
N SER A 96 -5.49 37.39 -21.54
CA SER A 96 -4.58 38.01 -20.60
C SER A 96 -5.27 39.18 -19.88
N GLY A 97 -5.22 39.22 -18.55
CA GLY A 97 -5.69 40.38 -17.80
C GLY A 97 -5.78 40.14 -16.28
N SER A 98 -4.95 40.87 -15.56
CA SER A 98 -4.85 40.91 -14.10
C SER A 98 -6.14 41.32 -13.39
N SER A 99 -6.43 40.76 -12.22
CA SER A 99 -6.65 41.52 -10.98
C SER A 99 -7.32 40.69 -9.86
N ASN A 100 -6.95 40.98 -8.64
CA ASN A 100 -7.37 40.45 -7.36
C ASN A 100 -8.88 40.43 -7.12
N ALA A 101 -9.41 39.31 -6.63
CA ALA A 101 -10.50 39.25 -5.65
C ALA A 101 -10.64 37.85 -5.08
N GLY A 102 -10.71 37.70 -3.77
CA GLY A 102 -10.84 36.45 -3.06
C GLY A 102 -12.16 35.72 -3.34
N GLY A 103 -12.09 34.66 -4.08
CA GLY A 103 -13.12 33.67 -4.30
C GLY A 103 -12.41 32.36 -4.62
N GLY A 104 -12.80 31.23 -3.99
CA GLY A 104 -12.14 29.95 -4.08
C GLY A 104 -11.77 29.56 -5.51
N VAL A 105 -10.47 29.48 -5.78
CA VAL A 105 -9.90 29.14 -7.07
C VAL A 105 -10.33 27.71 -7.43
N PRO A 106 -10.84 27.41 -8.64
CA PRO A 106 -11.02 26.05 -9.11
C PRO A 106 -9.66 25.33 -9.00
N GLY A 107 -9.62 24.16 -8.35
CA GLY A 107 -8.38 23.49 -7.93
C GLY A 107 -7.29 23.54 -8.98
N ASP A 108 -6.06 23.90 -8.60
CA ASP A 108 -4.90 24.00 -9.46
C ASP A 108 -4.47 22.56 -9.87
N PHE A 109 -5.00 22.11 -11.01
CA PHE A 109 -4.68 20.82 -11.57
C PHE A 109 -3.27 20.84 -12.16
N VAL A 110 -2.47 19.84 -11.79
CA VAL A 110 -1.09 19.67 -12.30
C VAL A 110 -1.03 18.66 -13.45
N CYS A 111 -1.94 17.69 -13.45
CA CYS A 111 -2.04 16.66 -14.49
C CYS A 111 -3.51 16.28 -14.68
N HIS A 112 -3.89 16.01 -15.92
CA HIS A 112 -5.23 15.55 -16.30
C HIS A 112 -5.13 14.43 -17.33
N LEU A 113 -5.87 13.35 -17.09
CA LEU A 113 -6.08 12.24 -18.02
C LEU A 113 -7.53 12.30 -18.50
N ARG A 114 -7.77 12.18 -19.81
CA ARG A 114 -9.09 12.19 -20.41
C ARG A 114 -9.30 10.98 -21.30
N ASP A 115 -10.34 10.20 -20.98
CA ASP A 115 -10.76 9.00 -21.73
C ASP A 115 -9.61 8.01 -22.01
N VAL A 116 -8.66 7.92 -21.07
CA VAL A 116 -7.48 7.08 -21.24
C VAL A 116 -7.85 5.60 -21.16
N GLY A 117 -7.41 4.84 -22.17
CA GLY A 117 -7.59 3.40 -22.26
C GLY A 117 -6.29 2.69 -22.62
N VAL A 118 -6.11 1.47 -22.13
CA VAL A 118 -4.93 0.64 -22.44
C VAL A 118 -5.33 -0.79 -22.71
N THR A 119 -4.93 -1.27 -23.87
CA THR A 119 -5.06 -2.67 -24.28
C THR A 119 -3.67 -3.30 -24.39
N ILE A 120 -3.46 -4.49 -23.80
CA ILE A 120 -2.21 -5.23 -23.91
C ILE A 120 -2.21 -6.08 -25.18
N PRO A 121 -1.01 -6.38 -25.78
CA PRO A 121 -0.89 -7.40 -26.81
C PRO A 121 -1.57 -8.70 -26.38
N GLY A 122 -2.52 -9.20 -27.19
CA GLY A 122 -3.41 -10.31 -26.84
C GLY A 122 -4.86 -9.89 -26.56
N GLY A 123 -5.19 -8.57 -26.70
CA GLY A 123 -6.57 -8.07 -26.64
C GLY A 123 -7.13 -7.88 -25.22
N LYS A 124 -6.35 -8.13 -24.20
CA LYS A 124 -6.78 -7.89 -22.80
C LYS A 124 -6.72 -6.40 -22.50
N LYS A 125 -7.88 -5.83 -22.16
CA LYS A 125 -8.00 -4.44 -21.71
C LYS A 125 -7.61 -4.35 -20.24
N LEU A 126 -6.70 -3.43 -19.89
CA LEU A 126 -6.34 -3.13 -18.51
C LEU A 126 -7.37 -2.19 -17.88
N PHE A 127 -7.66 -1.09 -18.55
CA PHE A 127 -8.69 -0.13 -18.18
C PHE A 127 -9.17 0.62 -19.43
N GLU A 128 -10.39 1.14 -19.38
CA GLU A 128 -11.02 1.87 -20.48
C GLU A 128 -11.64 3.17 -20.00
N ARG A 129 -11.50 4.23 -20.82
CA ARG A 129 -12.17 5.52 -20.64
C ARG A 129 -11.98 6.11 -19.24
N VAL A 130 -10.77 6.08 -18.77
CA VAL A 130 -10.41 6.65 -17.48
C VAL A 130 -10.19 8.15 -17.62
N SER A 131 -10.88 8.94 -16.80
CA SER A 131 -10.70 10.38 -16.73
C SER A 131 -10.41 10.77 -15.28
N LEU A 132 -9.23 11.33 -15.04
CA LEU A 132 -8.71 11.68 -13.71
C LEU A 132 -8.04 13.05 -13.75
N GLY A 133 -8.19 13.84 -12.69
CA GLY A 133 -7.46 15.08 -12.49
C GLY A 133 -6.69 15.03 -11.17
N PHE A 134 -5.44 15.50 -11.18
CA PHE A 134 -4.55 15.51 -10.03
C PHE A 134 -4.30 16.94 -9.58
N LEU A 135 -4.58 17.21 -8.29
CA LEU A 135 -4.41 18.51 -7.68
C LEU A 135 -2.98 18.72 -7.20
N ARG A 136 -2.55 19.98 -7.20
CA ARG A 136 -1.24 20.37 -6.67
C ARG A 136 -1.11 20.02 -5.19
N GLY A 137 0.00 19.41 -4.79
CA GLY A 137 0.29 19.01 -3.42
C GLY A 137 -0.50 17.80 -2.91
N ALA A 138 -1.37 17.18 -3.74
CA ALA A 138 -2.10 15.99 -3.35
C ALA A 138 -1.16 14.80 -3.12
N LYS A 139 -1.44 14.01 -2.07
CA LYS A 139 -0.75 12.74 -1.75
C LYS A 139 -1.71 11.60 -2.04
N ILE A 140 -1.40 10.82 -3.06
CA ILE A 140 -2.31 9.82 -3.63
C ILE A 140 -1.67 8.44 -3.55
N GLY A 141 -2.30 7.55 -2.79
CA GLY A 141 -1.97 6.12 -2.78
C GLY A 141 -2.70 5.39 -3.89
N VAL A 142 -1.99 4.61 -4.71
CA VAL A 142 -2.58 3.83 -5.81
C VAL A 142 -2.64 2.37 -5.42
N LEU A 143 -3.86 1.84 -5.29
CA LEU A 143 -4.12 0.47 -4.89
C LEU A 143 -4.78 -0.35 -6.00
N GLY A 144 -4.67 -1.65 -5.93
CA GLY A 144 -5.30 -2.59 -6.85
C GLY A 144 -4.55 -3.91 -6.93
N SER A 145 -5.19 -4.93 -7.48
CA SER A 145 -4.58 -6.26 -7.65
C SER A 145 -3.37 -6.22 -8.57
N ASN A 146 -2.49 -7.22 -8.44
CA ASN A 146 -1.34 -7.35 -9.33
C ASN A 146 -1.81 -7.58 -10.78
N GLY A 147 -1.19 -6.83 -11.71
CA GLY A 147 -1.60 -6.83 -13.12
C GLY A 147 -2.86 -6.02 -13.43
N SER A 148 -3.38 -5.20 -12.50
CA SER A 148 -4.52 -4.28 -12.76
C SER A 148 -4.15 -3.06 -13.60
N GLY A 149 -2.86 -2.78 -13.80
CA GLY A 149 -2.39 -1.65 -14.59
C GLY A 149 -1.85 -0.46 -13.79
N LYS A 150 -1.58 -0.62 -12.48
CA LYS A 150 -1.03 0.44 -11.60
C LYS A 150 0.23 1.08 -12.19
N SER A 151 1.28 0.28 -12.41
CA SER A 151 2.55 0.76 -12.99
C SER A 151 2.39 1.30 -14.41
N THR A 152 1.42 0.77 -15.18
CA THR A 152 1.08 1.29 -16.51
C THR A 152 0.50 2.71 -16.42
N LEU A 153 -0.37 2.97 -15.44
CA LEU A 153 -0.92 4.30 -15.18
C LEU A 153 0.21 5.29 -14.84
N LEU A 154 1.13 4.93 -13.96
CA LEU A 154 2.27 5.79 -13.63
C LEU A 154 3.17 6.06 -14.85
N LYS A 155 3.44 5.04 -15.67
CA LYS A 155 4.22 5.19 -16.92
C LYS A 155 3.56 6.14 -17.92
N ILE A 156 2.22 6.13 -18.00
CA ILE A 156 1.47 7.09 -18.84
C ILE A 156 1.63 8.50 -18.27
N ILE A 157 1.42 8.70 -16.97
CA ILE A 157 1.57 10.02 -16.33
C ILE A 157 3.02 10.51 -16.46
N ALA A 158 4.02 9.63 -16.32
CA ALA A 158 5.42 9.96 -16.52
C ALA A 158 5.79 10.30 -17.99
N GLY A 159 4.95 9.89 -18.96
CA GLY A 159 5.24 10.05 -20.39
C GLY A 159 6.19 9.00 -20.95
N VAL A 160 6.52 7.97 -20.17
CA VAL A 160 7.33 6.83 -20.61
C VAL A 160 6.57 5.93 -21.57
N ARG A 161 5.24 5.80 -21.37
CA ARG A 161 4.38 5.05 -22.26
C ARG A 161 3.51 6.01 -23.06
N THR A 162 3.63 5.94 -24.38
CA THR A 162 2.87 6.76 -25.35
C THR A 162 1.78 5.98 -26.08
N ASP A 163 1.79 4.65 -25.98
CA ASP A 163 0.82 3.74 -26.59
C ASP A 163 -0.38 3.56 -25.64
N PHE A 164 -1.38 4.46 -25.79
CA PHE A 164 -2.65 4.44 -25.07
C PHE A 164 -3.72 5.25 -25.83
N ASP A 165 -4.99 4.93 -25.62
CA ASP A 165 -6.13 5.70 -26.14
C ASP A 165 -6.41 6.89 -25.20
N GLY A 166 -6.87 8.02 -25.76
CA GLY A 166 -7.24 9.21 -25.00
C GLY A 166 -6.15 10.27 -24.92
N GLU A 167 -6.28 11.20 -23.97
CA GLU A 167 -5.42 12.37 -23.85
C GLU A 167 -4.76 12.45 -22.48
N ARG A 168 -3.48 12.83 -22.47
CA ARG A 168 -2.70 13.16 -21.27
C ARG A 168 -2.28 14.63 -21.35
N TRP A 169 -2.62 15.40 -20.33
CA TRP A 169 -2.19 16.79 -20.18
C TRP A 169 -1.44 16.97 -18.86
N ILE A 170 -0.33 17.69 -18.91
CA ILE A 170 0.44 18.16 -17.75
C ILE A 170 0.61 19.66 -17.92
N LYS A 171 0.50 20.40 -16.83
CA LYS A 171 0.70 21.83 -16.81
C LYS A 171 2.13 22.18 -17.21
N ASP A 172 2.27 23.14 -18.13
CA ASP A 172 3.57 23.56 -18.66
C ASP A 172 4.51 24.04 -17.54
N GLY A 173 5.79 23.72 -17.69
CA GLY A 173 6.82 24.10 -16.74
C GLY A 173 6.96 23.23 -15.48
N LEU A 174 6.10 22.19 -15.30
CA LEU A 174 6.21 21.27 -14.19
C LEU A 174 7.15 20.10 -14.51
N LYS A 175 7.98 19.72 -13.54
CA LYS A 175 8.86 18.56 -13.62
C LYS A 175 8.16 17.32 -13.07
N VAL A 176 8.28 16.22 -13.80
CA VAL A 176 7.76 14.90 -13.42
C VAL A 176 8.94 13.98 -13.13
N GLY A 177 9.03 13.54 -11.89
CA GLY A 177 9.99 12.52 -11.46
C GLY A 177 9.32 11.17 -11.36
N TYR A 178 9.94 10.12 -11.88
CA TYR A 178 9.40 8.76 -11.86
C TYR A 178 10.43 7.75 -11.35
N LEU A 179 10.07 7.02 -10.31
CA LEU A 179 10.82 5.85 -9.82
C LEU A 179 10.19 4.59 -10.37
N PRO A 180 10.79 3.92 -11.36
CA PRO A 180 10.31 2.62 -11.84
C PRO A 180 10.67 1.49 -10.87
N GLN A 181 10.02 0.34 -11.03
CA GLN A 181 10.30 -0.85 -10.24
C GLN A 181 11.76 -1.33 -10.38
N GLU A 182 12.33 -1.22 -11.58
CA GLU A 182 13.75 -1.47 -11.87
C GLU A 182 14.40 -0.19 -12.41
N PRO A 183 15.02 0.63 -11.54
CA PRO A 183 15.64 1.87 -11.96
C PRO A 183 16.95 1.61 -12.71
N GLN A 184 17.19 2.44 -13.73
CA GLN A 184 18.45 2.46 -14.46
C GLN A 184 19.34 3.57 -13.91
N LEU A 185 20.55 3.19 -13.49
CA LEU A 185 21.62 4.08 -13.07
C LEU A 185 22.73 4.04 -14.10
N ASP A 186 23.53 5.10 -14.18
CA ASP A 186 24.69 5.13 -15.08
C ASP A 186 25.78 4.17 -14.55
N PRO A 187 26.10 3.08 -15.29
CA PRO A 187 27.04 2.07 -14.84
C PRO A 187 28.49 2.56 -14.82
N ASN A 188 28.80 3.73 -15.41
CA ASN A 188 30.14 4.30 -15.47
C ASN A 188 30.44 5.26 -14.32
N LYS A 189 29.41 5.56 -13.51
CA LYS A 189 29.51 6.48 -12.37
C LYS A 189 29.44 5.69 -11.05
N ASN A 190 30.03 6.27 -10.00
CA ASN A 190 29.86 5.78 -8.64
C ASN A 190 28.48 6.17 -8.06
N VAL A 191 28.20 5.73 -6.83
CA VAL A 191 26.92 6.01 -6.15
C VAL A 191 26.72 7.51 -5.97
N TYR A 192 27.73 8.23 -5.48
CA TYR A 192 27.65 9.66 -5.22
C TYR A 192 27.39 10.46 -6.50
N GLU A 193 28.12 10.18 -7.57
CA GLU A 193 27.96 10.85 -8.88
C GLU A 193 26.57 10.63 -9.47
N ASN A 194 26.01 9.41 -9.34
CA ASN A 194 24.65 9.11 -9.77
C ASN A 194 23.59 9.91 -8.99
N ILE A 195 23.80 10.12 -7.68
CA ILE A 195 22.91 10.92 -6.84
C ILE A 195 23.03 12.40 -7.21
N MET A 196 24.25 12.89 -7.38
CA MET A 196 24.52 14.28 -7.76
C MET A 196 23.97 14.65 -9.14
N ASP A 197 23.80 13.69 -10.06
CA ASP A 197 23.11 13.91 -11.34
C ASP A 197 21.66 14.40 -11.17
N GLY A 198 20.98 14.04 -10.07
CA GLY A 198 19.64 14.55 -9.73
C GLY A 198 19.65 16.02 -9.31
N MET A 199 20.80 16.55 -8.89
CA MET A 199 20.94 17.92 -8.38
C MET A 199 21.66 18.86 -9.37
N LYS A 200 21.77 18.48 -10.66
CA LYS A 200 22.46 19.27 -11.69
C LYS A 200 22.01 20.72 -11.76
N GLU A 201 20.71 21.00 -11.62
CA GLU A 201 20.21 22.37 -11.65
C GLU A 201 20.68 23.20 -10.47
N SER A 202 20.67 22.61 -9.27
CA SER A 202 21.17 23.26 -8.06
C SER A 202 22.68 23.52 -8.17
N GLN A 203 23.43 22.55 -8.71
CA GLN A 203 24.86 22.73 -9.00
C GLN A 203 25.10 23.85 -10.02
N MET A 204 24.32 23.88 -11.09
CA MET A 204 24.43 24.95 -12.11
C MET A 204 24.08 26.34 -11.54
N LEU A 205 23.13 26.42 -10.59
CA LEU A 205 22.77 27.67 -9.94
C LEU A 205 23.92 28.18 -9.04
N LEU A 206 24.52 27.26 -8.26
CA LEU A 206 25.69 27.59 -7.42
C LEU A 206 26.87 27.99 -8.30
N ALA A 207 27.19 27.24 -9.34
CA ALA A 207 28.28 27.57 -10.26
C ALA A 207 28.08 28.95 -10.92
N LYS A 208 26.84 29.29 -11.31
CA LYS A 208 26.53 30.62 -11.84
C LYS A 208 26.64 31.73 -10.80
N PHE A 209 26.29 31.43 -9.54
CA PHE A 209 26.45 32.37 -8.45
C PHE A 209 27.93 32.65 -8.18
N ASP A 210 28.76 31.60 -8.18
CA ASP A 210 30.22 31.73 -8.03
C ASP A 210 30.84 32.47 -9.21
N GLU A 211 30.42 32.18 -10.45
CA GLU A 211 30.86 32.88 -11.66
C GLU A 211 30.54 34.38 -11.59
N VAL A 212 29.32 34.75 -11.21
CA VAL A 212 28.94 36.16 -11.05
C VAL A 212 29.69 36.82 -9.89
N SER A 213 29.96 36.08 -8.81
CA SER A 213 30.72 36.58 -7.66
C SER A 213 32.18 36.81 -8.02
N MET A 214 32.78 35.95 -8.85
CA MET A 214 34.15 36.14 -9.38
C MET A 214 34.22 37.32 -10.37
N ALA A 215 33.22 37.43 -11.26
CA ALA A 215 33.14 38.53 -12.23
C ALA A 215 33.05 39.94 -11.59
N MET A 216 32.50 40.02 -10.37
CA MET A 216 32.47 41.27 -9.59
C MET A 216 33.85 41.74 -9.14
N GLY A 217 34.86 40.86 -9.14
CA GLY A 217 36.25 41.19 -8.79
C GLY A 217 37.08 41.77 -9.97
N GLU A 218 36.51 41.80 -11.18
CA GLU A 218 37.19 42.33 -12.36
C GLU A 218 37.18 43.88 -12.40
N PRO A 219 38.25 44.52 -12.81
CA PRO A 219 38.38 46.00 -12.76
C PRO A 219 37.39 46.77 -13.64
N ASP A 220 36.88 46.13 -14.72
CA ASP A 220 35.99 46.75 -15.72
C ASP A 220 34.55 46.21 -15.61
N ALA A 221 34.17 45.60 -14.49
CA ALA A 221 32.86 44.95 -14.30
C ALA A 221 31.73 46.00 -14.13
N ASP A 222 30.62 45.77 -14.80
CA ASP A 222 29.34 46.47 -14.50
C ASP A 222 28.77 45.95 -13.20
N PHE A 223 29.17 46.60 -12.10
CA PHE A 223 28.87 46.19 -10.73
C PHE A 223 27.38 46.15 -10.43
N ASP A 224 26.61 47.14 -10.94
CA ASP A 224 25.15 47.21 -10.67
C ASP A 224 24.39 46.08 -11.37
N ALA A 225 24.74 45.74 -12.60
CA ALA A 225 24.12 44.65 -13.33
C ALA A 225 24.48 43.28 -12.73
N LEU A 226 25.71 43.10 -12.25
CA LEU A 226 26.19 41.88 -11.61
C LEU A 226 25.54 41.69 -10.22
N LEU A 227 25.38 42.78 -9.46
CA LEU A 227 24.71 42.75 -8.15
C LEU A 227 23.23 42.31 -8.26
N GLN A 228 22.51 42.82 -9.28
CA GLN A 228 21.12 42.37 -9.54
C GLN A 228 21.07 40.90 -9.93
N LYS A 229 21.97 40.43 -10.76
CA LYS A 229 22.06 39.00 -11.12
C LYS A 229 22.37 38.13 -9.91
N GLN A 230 23.31 38.54 -9.07
CA GLN A 230 23.66 37.84 -7.85
C GLN A 230 22.47 37.74 -6.90
N ALA A 231 21.78 38.86 -6.65
CA ALA A 231 20.59 38.88 -5.81
C ALA A 231 19.50 37.95 -6.33
N THR A 232 19.22 37.90 -7.63
CA THR A 232 18.23 36.97 -8.24
C THR A 232 18.67 35.53 -8.14
N LEU A 233 19.95 35.22 -8.25
CA LEU A 233 20.49 33.86 -8.08
C LEU A 233 20.43 33.44 -6.60
N GLN A 234 20.79 34.34 -5.67
CA GLN A 234 20.72 34.11 -4.24
C GLN A 234 19.29 33.80 -3.81
N GLU A 235 18.30 34.62 -4.25
CA GLU A 235 16.89 34.36 -3.95
C GLU A 235 16.44 32.96 -4.44
N LYS A 236 16.86 32.54 -5.63
CA LYS A 236 16.58 31.19 -6.15
C LYS A 236 17.23 30.09 -5.34
N ILE A 237 18.50 30.26 -4.96
CA ILE A 237 19.24 29.31 -4.13
C ILE A 237 18.58 29.17 -2.74
N GLU A 238 18.16 30.28 -2.14
CA GLU A 238 17.44 30.28 -0.85
C GLU A 238 16.07 29.62 -0.95
N GLN A 239 15.31 29.88 -2.02
CA GLN A 239 14.01 29.25 -2.26
C GLN A 239 14.12 27.72 -2.41
N LEU A 240 15.19 27.24 -3.04
CA LEU A 240 15.49 25.82 -3.25
C LEU A 240 16.22 25.19 -2.05
N GLY A 241 16.80 25.99 -1.15
CA GLY A 241 17.58 25.53 -0.01
C GLY A 241 18.88 24.83 -0.41
N CYS A 242 19.55 25.31 -1.47
CA CYS A 242 20.66 24.60 -2.12
C CYS A 242 22.06 25.03 -1.68
N TRP A 243 22.23 25.76 -0.58
CA TRP A 243 23.54 26.25 -0.14
C TRP A 243 24.51 25.12 0.24
N ASP A 244 24.00 24.07 0.86
CA ASP A 244 24.82 22.93 1.31
C ASP A 244 24.29 21.62 0.74
N LEU A 245 24.59 21.40 -0.55
CA LEU A 245 24.18 20.19 -1.26
C LEU A 245 24.80 18.92 -0.69
N SER A 246 26.07 19.01 -0.24
CA SER A 246 26.81 17.87 0.28
C SER A 246 26.13 17.31 1.55
N HIS A 247 25.78 18.19 2.46
CA HIS A 247 25.07 17.80 3.70
C HIS A 247 23.69 17.21 3.43
N GLU A 248 22.90 17.80 2.50
CA GLU A 248 21.58 17.24 2.11
C GLU A 248 21.73 15.84 1.52
N VAL A 249 22.73 15.62 0.68
CA VAL A 249 23.04 14.31 0.08
C VAL A 249 23.44 13.31 1.14
N GLU A 250 24.41 13.64 2.01
CA GLU A 250 24.87 12.75 3.08
C GLU A 250 23.73 12.36 4.03
N LYS A 251 22.89 13.32 4.42
CA LYS A 251 21.71 13.08 5.26
C LYS A 251 20.70 12.14 4.59
N ALA A 252 20.41 12.33 3.30
CA ALA A 252 19.51 11.46 2.56
C ALA A 252 20.10 10.07 2.35
N MET A 253 21.40 9.96 2.05
CA MET A 253 22.12 8.69 1.91
C MET A 253 22.13 7.90 3.22
N ALA A 254 22.42 8.55 4.34
CA ALA A 254 22.39 7.92 5.66
C ALA A 254 21.00 7.42 6.03
N ALA A 255 19.96 8.25 5.82
CA ALA A 255 18.57 7.92 6.14
C ALA A 255 18.01 6.74 5.32
N LEU A 256 18.37 6.65 4.05
CA LEU A 256 17.99 5.56 3.15
C LEU A 256 18.97 4.37 3.17
N ARG A 257 20.01 4.44 4.02
CA ARG A 257 21.08 3.43 4.09
C ARG A 257 21.60 3.05 2.71
N VAL A 258 21.92 4.09 1.93
CA VAL A 258 22.50 3.95 0.60
C VAL A 258 23.93 3.39 0.73
N PRO A 259 24.42 2.56 -0.22
CA PRO A 259 25.78 2.07 -0.21
C PRO A 259 26.82 3.21 -0.17
N PRO A 260 28.07 2.92 0.23
CA PRO A 260 29.14 3.93 0.29
C PRO A 260 29.28 4.74 -1.01
N SER A 261 29.60 6.03 -0.89
CA SER A 261 29.67 7.00 -1.98
C SER A 261 30.52 6.54 -3.17
N GLU A 262 31.64 5.84 -2.90
CA GLU A 262 32.60 5.38 -3.90
C GLU A 262 32.24 4.02 -4.53
N ALA A 263 31.20 3.35 -4.03
CA ALA A 263 30.82 2.03 -4.52
C ALA A 263 30.43 2.07 -6.01
N ASN A 264 30.86 1.04 -6.75
CA ASN A 264 30.54 0.92 -8.16
C ASN A 264 29.11 0.38 -8.33
N VAL A 265 28.28 1.10 -9.10
CA VAL A 265 26.87 0.75 -9.34
C VAL A 265 26.69 -0.64 -9.98
N LYS A 266 27.67 -1.16 -10.74
CA LYS A 266 27.61 -2.48 -11.38
C LYS A 266 27.54 -3.63 -10.38
N VAL A 267 28.16 -3.46 -9.22
CA VAL A 267 28.27 -4.51 -8.19
C VAL A 267 27.06 -4.50 -7.25
N LEU A 268 26.26 -3.45 -7.25
CA LEU A 268 25.13 -3.29 -6.35
C LEU A 268 24.02 -4.29 -6.62
N SER A 269 23.40 -4.78 -5.55
CA SER A 269 22.17 -5.55 -5.59
C SER A 269 21.01 -4.72 -6.16
N GLY A 270 19.92 -5.39 -6.60
CA GLY A 270 18.74 -4.69 -7.10
C GLY A 270 18.13 -3.73 -6.08
N GLY A 271 18.10 -4.12 -4.80
CA GLY A 271 17.60 -3.28 -3.70
C GLY A 271 18.48 -2.05 -3.46
N GLU A 272 19.80 -2.21 -3.49
CA GLU A 272 20.74 -1.08 -3.36
C GLU A 272 20.62 -0.09 -4.51
N ARG A 273 20.57 -0.57 -5.75
CA ARG A 273 20.33 0.29 -6.92
C ARG A 273 19.05 1.10 -6.77
N ARG A 274 18.02 0.48 -6.22
CA ARG A 274 16.73 1.14 -5.99
C ARG A 274 16.82 2.23 -4.93
N ARG A 275 17.54 2.00 -3.83
CA ARG A 275 17.79 3.03 -2.80
C ARG A 275 18.56 4.22 -3.34
N VAL A 276 19.58 3.98 -4.18
CA VAL A 276 20.32 5.05 -4.86
C VAL A 276 19.42 5.88 -5.78
N ALA A 277 18.59 5.22 -6.58
CA ALA A 277 17.67 5.89 -7.50
C ALA A 277 16.57 6.68 -6.76
N LEU A 278 16.06 6.13 -5.65
CA LEU A 278 15.11 6.83 -4.79
C LEU A 278 15.75 8.09 -4.18
N CYS A 279 16.96 7.96 -3.62
CA CYS A 279 17.71 9.06 -3.05
C CYS A 279 17.92 10.19 -4.10
N ARG A 280 18.39 9.84 -5.30
CA ARG A 280 18.54 10.77 -6.43
C ARG A 280 17.25 11.52 -6.74
N LEU A 281 16.12 10.77 -6.87
CA LEU A 281 14.83 11.33 -7.25
C LEU A 281 14.25 12.26 -6.17
N LEU A 282 14.41 11.92 -4.89
CA LEU A 282 13.93 12.76 -3.78
C LEU A 282 14.72 14.09 -3.69
N LEU A 283 16.02 14.05 -3.99
CA LEU A 283 16.87 15.23 -4.01
C LEU A 283 16.63 16.11 -5.24
N GLU A 284 16.16 15.56 -6.36
CA GLU A 284 15.71 16.31 -7.54
C GLU A 284 14.50 17.22 -7.25
N LYS A 285 13.70 16.89 -6.25
CA LYS A 285 12.52 17.63 -5.78
C LYS A 285 11.51 17.98 -6.92
N PRO A 286 11.07 17.03 -7.78
CA PRO A 286 10.16 17.33 -8.90
C PRO A 286 8.78 17.79 -8.42
N ASP A 287 8.00 18.54 -9.25
CA ASP A 287 6.66 19.00 -8.91
C ASP A 287 5.64 17.87 -8.81
N ILE A 288 5.82 16.83 -9.62
CA ILE A 288 5.01 15.61 -9.61
C ILE A 288 5.96 14.42 -9.37
N LEU A 289 5.79 13.74 -8.26
CA LEU A 289 6.59 12.60 -7.84
C LEU A 289 5.78 11.32 -8.00
N LEU A 290 6.27 10.42 -8.85
CA LEU A 290 5.64 9.13 -9.16
C LEU A 290 6.53 8.01 -8.63
N LEU A 291 6.01 7.24 -7.65
CA LEU A 291 6.76 6.20 -6.96
C LEU A 291 6.09 4.84 -7.19
N ASP A 292 6.82 3.90 -7.79
CA ASP A 292 6.35 2.52 -8.00
C ASP A 292 7.03 1.60 -6.97
N GLU A 293 6.28 1.21 -5.92
CA GLU A 293 6.70 0.38 -4.78
C GLU A 293 7.93 0.93 -4.02
N PRO A 294 7.94 2.20 -3.56
CA PRO A 294 9.13 2.81 -2.95
C PRO A 294 9.57 2.18 -1.63
N THR A 295 8.67 1.50 -0.93
CA THR A 295 8.92 0.87 0.38
C THR A 295 9.60 -0.49 0.29
N ASN A 296 9.57 -1.15 -0.90
CA ASN A 296 10.21 -2.45 -1.07
C ASN A 296 11.73 -2.35 -0.90
N HIS A 297 12.31 -3.29 -0.17
CA HIS A 297 13.74 -3.37 0.18
C HIS A 297 14.25 -2.24 1.10
N LEU A 298 13.36 -1.42 1.67
CA LEU A 298 13.67 -0.49 2.74
C LEU A 298 13.40 -1.15 4.09
N ASP A 299 14.23 -0.83 5.07
CA ASP A 299 13.96 -1.20 6.46
C ASP A 299 12.96 -0.21 7.12
N ALA A 300 12.47 -0.57 8.28
CA ALA A 300 11.44 0.19 8.97
C ALA A 300 11.85 1.65 9.28
N GLU A 301 13.14 1.91 9.54
CA GLU A 301 13.64 3.25 9.84
C GLU A 301 13.70 4.11 8.58
N SER A 302 14.18 3.55 7.45
CA SER A 302 14.19 4.23 6.15
C SER A 302 12.77 4.50 5.64
N VAL A 303 11.83 3.57 5.84
CA VAL A 303 10.41 3.80 5.51
C VAL A 303 9.84 4.94 6.34
N HIS A 304 10.09 4.96 7.64
CA HIS A 304 9.61 6.04 8.52
C HIS A 304 10.17 7.41 8.13
N TRP A 305 11.46 7.48 7.79
CA TRP A 305 12.05 8.71 7.27
C TRP A 305 11.39 9.16 5.98
N LEU A 306 11.13 8.23 5.03
CA LEU A 306 10.45 8.51 3.77
C LEU A 306 9.03 9.03 4.00
N GLU A 307 8.28 8.45 4.95
CA GLU A 307 6.96 8.93 5.36
C GLU A 307 7.01 10.41 5.79
N LEU A 308 7.92 10.75 6.71
CA LEU A 308 8.09 12.12 7.21
C LEU A 308 8.52 13.09 6.10
N PHE A 309 9.39 12.65 5.19
CA PHE A 309 9.81 13.44 4.05
C PHE A 309 8.63 13.75 3.12
N LEU A 310 7.85 12.73 2.74
CA LEU A 310 6.72 12.88 1.82
C LEU A 310 5.54 13.66 2.42
N GLN A 311 5.32 13.58 3.73
CA GLN A 311 4.33 14.44 4.42
C GLN A 311 4.65 15.93 4.26
N LYS A 312 5.93 16.31 4.34
CA LYS A 312 6.41 17.68 4.20
C LYS A 312 6.61 18.11 2.75
N TYR A 313 6.57 17.18 1.82
CA TYR A 313 6.82 17.45 0.41
C TYR A 313 5.75 18.36 -0.19
N ARG A 314 6.13 19.43 -0.89
CA ARG A 314 5.20 20.41 -1.46
C ARG A 314 4.57 19.97 -2.77
N GLY A 315 5.23 19.09 -3.53
CA GLY A 315 4.75 18.58 -4.81
C GLY A 315 3.62 17.55 -4.66
N THR A 316 3.01 17.21 -5.79
CA THR A 316 2.02 16.14 -5.88
C THR A 316 2.73 14.79 -5.88
N VAL A 317 2.27 13.85 -5.07
CA VAL A 317 2.86 12.51 -4.96
C VAL A 317 1.82 11.46 -5.34
N LEU A 318 2.18 10.58 -6.27
CA LEU A 318 1.45 9.35 -6.55
C LEU A 318 2.36 8.17 -6.19
N SER A 319 1.93 7.35 -5.24
CA SER A 319 2.70 6.18 -4.79
C SER A 319 1.88 4.91 -4.94
N ILE A 320 2.42 3.94 -5.68
CA ILE A 320 1.97 2.56 -5.64
C ILE A 320 2.72 1.90 -4.51
N THR A 321 2.04 1.37 -3.52
CA THR A 321 2.66 0.57 -2.46
C THR A 321 1.64 -0.37 -1.83
N HIS A 322 2.12 -1.46 -1.29
CA HIS A 322 1.34 -2.40 -0.50
C HIS A 322 1.54 -2.19 1.01
N ASP A 323 2.42 -1.27 1.41
CA ASP A 323 2.63 -0.86 2.80
C ASP A 323 1.46 0.01 3.29
N ARG A 324 0.68 -0.55 4.19
CA ARG A 324 -0.55 0.04 4.70
C ARG A 324 -0.30 1.18 5.68
N TYR A 325 0.75 1.09 6.50
CA TYR A 325 1.16 2.18 7.39
C TYR A 325 1.64 3.40 6.61
N PHE A 326 2.45 3.15 5.59
CA PHE A 326 2.89 4.21 4.69
C PHE A 326 1.69 4.93 4.04
N LEU A 327 0.71 4.17 3.54
CA LEU A 327 -0.50 4.74 2.95
C LEU A 327 -1.35 5.49 3.99
N ASP A 328 -1.44 4.98 5.21
CA ASP A 328 -2.23 5.63 6.27
C ASP A 328 -1.60 6.93 6.74
N ASN A 329 -0.26 7.00 6.75
CA ASN A 329 0.50 8.17 7.21
C ASN A 329 0.69 9.23 6.12
N VAL A 330 0.84 8.84 4.85
CA VAL A 330 1.20 9.74 3.74
C VAL A 330 0.01 10.12 2.88
N ALA A 331 -0.90 9.16 2.57
CA ALA A 331 -1.94 9.39 1.59
C ALA A 331 -3.12 10.18 2.16
N GLY A 332 -3.48 11.27 1.47
CA GLY A 332 -4.74 12.00 1.68
C GLY A 332 -5.85 11.55 0.72
N TRP A 333 -5.50 10.81 -0.31
CA TRP A 333 -6.40 10.25 -1.32
C TRP A 333 -5.96 8.85 -1.69
N VAL A 334 -6.92 7.98 -2.00
CA VAL A 334 -6.67 6.62 -2.49
C VAL A 334 -7.34 6.43 -3.83
N LEU A 335 -6.56 6.00 -4.83
CA LEU A 335 -7.02 5.60 -6.16
C LEU A 335 -6.98 4.07 -6.25
N GLU A 336 -8.14 3.44 -6.29
CA GLU A 336 -8.28 1.99 -6.42
C GLU A 336 -8.53 1.59 -7.87
N LEU A 337 -7.68 0.70 -8.41
CA LEU A 337 -7.86 0.06 -9.70
C LEU A 337 -8.47 -1.33 -9.49
N ASP A 338 -9.75 -1.50 -9.83
CA ASP A 338 -10.48 -2.76 -9.68
C ASP A 338 -11.10 -3.17 -11.01
N ARG A 339 -10.55 -4.24 -11.63
CA ARG A 339 -11.08 -4.88 -12.87
C ARG A 339 -11.30 -3.92 -14.06
N GLY A 340 -10.42 -2.95 -14.21
CA GLY A 340 -10.49 -1.97 -15.29
C GLY A 340 -11.31 -0.71 -14.98
N ASP A 341 -12.00 -0.69 -13.84
CA ASP A 341 -12.63 0.52 -13.30
C ASP A 341 -11.69 1.20 -12.31
N MET A 342 -11.79 2.52 -12.18
CA MET A 342 -11.04 3.31 -11.21
C MET A 342 -11.96 4.01 -10.24
N PHE A 343 -11.63 3.92 -8.96
CA PHE A 343 -12.40 4.51 -7.87
C PHE A 343 -11.50 5.43 -7.05
N VAL A 344 -11.94 6.66 -6.85
CA VAL A 344 -11.24 7.65 -6.04
C VAL A 344 -11.91 7.78 -4.69
N TYR A 345 -11.12 7.73 -3.63
CA TYR A 345 -11.57 7.85 -2.25
C TYR A 345 -10.80 8.97 -1.55
N GLU A 346 -11.51 9.78 -0.80
CA GLU A 346 -10.90 10.79 0.06
C GLU A 346 -10.54 10.21 1.42
N GLY A 347 -9.30 10.42 1.81
CA GLY A 347 -8.76 9.98 3.09
C GLY A 347 -7.61 8.98 2.94
N ASN A 348 -7.18 8.47 4.09
CA ASN A 348 -6.09 7.50 4.22
C ASN A 348 -6.55 6.06 3.98
N TYR A 349 -5.65 5.10 4.15
CA TYR A 349 -5.91 3.67 3.96
C TYR A 349 -7.07 3.16 4.84
N THR A 350 -7.12 3.53 6.10
CA THR A 350 -8.18 3.12 7.05
C THR A 350 -9.56 3.59 6.61
N LYS A 351 -9.67 4.83 6.15
CA LYS A 351 -10.93 5.38 5.61
C LYS A 351 -11.33 4.68 4.31
N TRP A 352 -10.37 4.45 3.40
CA TRP A 352 -10.59 3.70 2.17
C TRP A 352 -11.17 2.31 2.45
N LEU A 353 -10.59 1.60 3.43
CA LEU A 353 -11.04 0.27 3.80
C LEU A 353 -12.53 0.23 4.19
N THR A 354 -12.96 1.20 4.97
CA THR A 354 -14.36 1.35 5.39
C THR A 354 -15.26 1.68 4.20
N GLN A 355 -14.85 2.61 3.35
CA GLN A 355 -15.60 3.01 2.17
C GLN A 355 -15.69 1.87 1.13
N ARG A 356 -14.59 1.14 0.89
CA ARG A 356 -14.57 -0.05 0.03
C ARG A 356 -15.53 -1.13 0.53
N ARG A 357 -15.50 -1.43 1.83
CA ARG A 357 -16.43 -2.40 2.45
C ARG A 357 -17.90 -2.02 2.24
N ASN A 358 -18.22 -0.75 2.40
CA ASN A 358 -19.58 -0.24 2.17
C ASN A 358 -19.96 -0.35 0.69
N ARG A 359 -19.06 0.00 -0.25
CA ARG A 359 -19.27 -0.17 -1.69
C ARG A 359 -19.56 -1.63 -2.04
N LEU A 360 -18.73 -2.56 -1.59
CA LEU A 360 -18.89 -3.99 -1.86
C LEU A 360 -20.20 -4.54 -1.29
N ASN A 361 -20.59 -4.12 -0.08
CA ASN A 361 -21.86 -4.51 0.53
C ASN A 361 -23.08 -3.99 -0.27
N MET A 362 -23.02 -2.75 -0.76
CA MET A 362 -24.07 -2.20 -1.64
C MET A 362 -24.13 -2.94 -2.97
N GLN A 363 -22.98 -3.27 -3.56
CA GLN A 363 -22.92 -4.07 -4.78
C GLN A 363 -23.50 -5.46 -4.59
N ARG A 364 -23.13 -6.19 -3.51
CA ARG A 364 -23.70 -7.51 -3.19
C ARG A 364 -25.22 -7.46 -3.06
N LYS A 365 -25.76 -6.44 -2.37
CA LYS A 365 -27.21 -6.25 -2.25
C LYS A 365 -27.86 -5.98 -3.62
N SER A 366 -27.26 -5.14 -4.46
CA SER A 366 -27.75 -4.85 -5.80
C SER A 366 -27.73 -6.11 -6.70
N ASP A 367 -26.64 -6.89 -6.63
CA ASP A 367 -26.50 -8.12 -7.42
C ASP A 367 -27.50 -9.19 -6.96
N ALA A 368 -27.75 -9.33 -5.65
CA ALA A 368 -28.78 -10.22 -5.12
C ALA A 368 -30.20 -9.82 -5.56
N LEU A 369 -30.50 -8.53 -5.60
CA LEU A 369 -31.78 -8.03 -6.12
C LEU A 369 -31.92 -8.30 -7.62
N ARG A 370 -30.87 -8.10 -8.41
CA ARG A 370 -30.84 -8.42 -9.84
C ARG A 370 -31.03 -9.92 -10.08
N ALA A 371 -30.33 -10.76 -9.32
CA ALA A 371 -30.49 -12.21 -9.43
C ALA A 371 -31.93 -12.66 -9.14
N LYS A 372 -32.58 -12.07 -8.12
CA LYS A 372 -34.01 -12.31 -7.85
C LYS A 372 -34.91 -11.84 -9.00
N GLN A 373 -34.62 -10.69 -9.58
CA GLN A 373 -35.38 -10.20 -10.74
C GLN A 373 -35.22 -11.12 -11.94
N ILE A 374 -34.01 -11.59 -12.24
CA ILE A 374 -33.73 -12.52 -13.34
C ILE A 374 -34.45 -13.85 -13.09
N SER A 375 -34.39 -14.41 -11.85
CA SER A 375 -35.07 -15.66 -11.53
C SER A 375 -36.61 -15.55 -11.66
N SER A 376 -37.21 -14.47 -11.19
CA SER A 376 -38.64 -14.22 -11.34
C SER A 376 -39.10 -14.03 -12.80
N GLU A 377 -38.28 -13.36 -13.61
CA GLU A 377 -38.55 -13.21 -15.04
C GLU A 377 -38.40 -14.54 -15.82
N LEU A 378 -37.42 -15.38 -15.42
CA LEU A 378 -37.27 -16.73 -15.96
C LEU A 378 -38.42 -17.65 -15.62
N GLU A 379 -38.89 -17.65 -14.36
CA GLU A 379 -40.07 -18.42 -13.91
C GLU A 379 -41.33 -17.98 -14.66
N TRP A 380 -41.52 -16.66 -14.79
CA TRP A 380 -42.65 -16.13 -15.56
C TRP A 380 -42.59 -16.54 -17.04
N SER A 381 -41.41 -16.51 -17.66
CA SER A 381 -41.15 -16.91 -19.04
C SER A 381 -41.45 -18.37 -19.29
N ARG A 382 -41.22 -19.25 -18.31
CA ARG A 382 -41.56 -20.69 -18.36
C ARG A 382 -43.07 -20.96 -18.25
N GLY A 383 -43.78 -20.14 -17.46
CA GLY A 383 -45.25 -20.29 -17.20
C GLY A 383 -46.18 -19.74 -18.31
N HIS A 384 -45.68 -18.82 -19.18
CA HIS A 384 -46.52 -18.11 -20.13
C HIS A 384 -46.01 -18.24 -21.59
N GLN A 385 -46.34 -19.34 -22.25
CA GLN A 385 -45.99 -19.61 -23.66
C GLN A 385 -46.89 -18.93 -24.71
N GLY A 386 -47.83 -18.06 -24.32
CA GLY A 386 -49.00 -17.71 -25.15
C GLY A 386 -48.94 -16.46 -26.05
N SER A 387 -47.94 -15.54 -25.96
CA SER A 387 -47.93 -14.33 -26.76
C SER A 387 -46.55 -14.00 -27.37
N LYS A 388 -46.41 -14.28 -28.68
CA LYS A 388 -45.12 -14.19 -29.42
C LYS A 388 -44.50 -12.77 -29.45
N LYS A 389 -45.27 -11.69 -29.43
CA LYS A 389 -44.72 -10.30 -29.51
C LYS A 389 -44.25 -9.74 -28.14
N ALA A 390 -45.01 -9.94 -27.09
CA ALA A 390 -44.66 -9.51 -25.75
C ALA A 390 -43.47 -10.31 -25.18
N ASN A 391 -43.38 -11.61 -25.52
CA ASN A 391 -42.25 -12.48 -25.15
C ASN A 391 -40.93 -12.07 -25.80
N LYS A 392 -40.93 -11.57 -27.06
CA LYS A 392 -39.68 -11.20 -27.76
C LYS A 392 -38.98 -9.99 -27.12
N ALA A 393 -39.73 -8.96 -26.74
CA ALA A 393 -39.19 -7.78 -26.07
C ALA A 393 -38.67 -8.10 -24.67
N ARG A 394 -39.35 -9.01 -23.96
CA ARG A 394 -39.01 -9.44 -22.61
C ARG A 394 -37.82 -10.40 -22.60
N LEU A 395 -37.72 -11.33 -23.56
CA LEU A 395 -36.56 -12.16 -23.80
C LEU A 395 -35.31 -11.33 -24.16
N LYS A 396 -35.46 -10.30 -24.98
CA LYS A 396 -34.35 -9.39 -25.29
C LYS A 396 -33.89 -8.65 -24.03
N ARG A 397 -34.81 -8.22 -23.18
CA ARG A 397 -34.49 -7.57 -21.87
C ARG A 397 -33.82 -8.55 -20.91
N LEU A 398 -34.25 -9.81 -20.87
CA LEU A 398 -33.61 -10.89 -20.11
C LEU A 398 -32.19 -11.13 -20.63
N GLN A 399 -31.96 -11.26 -21.93
CA GLN A 399 -30.62 -11.40 -22.53
C GLN A 399 -29.74 -10.19 -22.25
N GLU A 400 -30.28 -8.96 -22.27
CA GLU A 400 -29.54 -7.74 -21.87
C GLU A 400 -29.20 -7.75 -20.37
N MET A 401 -30.10 -8.26 -19.52
CA MET A 401 -29.86 -8.43 -18.08
C MET A 401 -28.87 -9.56 -17.79
N GLU A 402 -28.96 -10.69 -18.48
CA GLU A 402 -28.00 -11.81 -18.37
C GLU A 402 -26.62 -11.42 -18.87
N SER A 403 -26.50 -10.76 -20.01
CA SER A 403 -25.19 -10.30 -20.52
C SER A 403 -24.54 -9.26 -19.60
N SER A 404 -25.35 -8.41 -18.95
CA SER A 404 -24.87 -7.50 -17.91
C SER A 404 -24.56 -8.20 -16.57
N SER A 405 -25.20 -9.35 -16.28
CA SER A 405 -24.94 -10.16 -15.07
C SER A 405 -23.76 -11.10 -15.24
N ILE A 406 -23.46 -11.57 -16.44
CA ILE A 406 -22.26 -12.37 -16.74
C ILE A 406 -21.00 -11.55 -16.48
N SER A 407 -21.00 -10.27 -16.81
CA SER A 407 -19.92 -9.35 -16.41
C SER A 407 -19.85 -9.11 -14.91
N ALA A 408 -20.93 -9.34 -14.17
CA ALA A 408 -21.01 -9.22 -12.71
C ALA A 408 -20.73 -10.56 -11.99
N SER A 409 -21.10 -11.71 -12.56
CA SER A 409 -20.89 -13.04 -11.98
C SER A 409 -19.45 -13.56 -12.13
N SER A 410 -18.63 -12.95 -12.98
CA SER A 410 -17.17 -13.16 -13.00
C SER A 410 -16.46 -12.60 -11.74
N ARG A 411 -17.23 -12.04 -10.80
CA ARG A 411 -16.78 -11.72 -9.44
C ARG A 411 -16.68 -13.02 -8.64
N VAL A 412 -15.68 -13.82 -8.97
CA VAL A 412 -15.28 -14.97 -8.15
C VAL A 412 -14.99 -14.40 -6.75
N GLU A 413 -15.63 -14.94 -5.74
CA GLU A 413 -15.32 -14.68 -4.34
C GLU A 413 -13.82 -14.75 -4.15
N GLU A 414 -13.25 -13.80 -3.43
CA GLU A 414 -11.82 -13.79 -3.09
C GLU A 414 -11.54 -15.15 -2.44
N GLY A 415 -10.75 -16.00 -3.13
CA GLY A 415 -10.45 -17.32 -2.64
C GLY A 415 -9.74 -17.18 -1.30
N GLN A 416 -10.29 -17.76 -0.26
CA GLN A 416 -9.64 -17.82 1.04
C GLN A 416 -8.44 -18.76 0.95
N ILE A 417 -7.25 -18.29 1.33
CA ILE A 417 -6.08 -19.15 1.50
C ILE A 417 -6.36 -20.03 2.72
N ILE A 418 -6.21 -21.33 2.57
CA ILE A 418 -6.37 -22.30 3.66
C ILE A 418 -5.02 -23.03 3.81
N VAL A 419 -4.47 -23.01 5.02
CA VAL A 419 -3.25 -23.74 5.36
C VAL A 419 -3.63 -25.09 5.96
N PRO A 420 -3.18 -26.21 5.38
CA PRO A 420 -3.42 -27.52 5.96
C PRO A 420 -2.83 -27.61 7.37
N SER A 421 -3.58 -28.16 8.31
CA SER A 421 -3.08 -28.48 9.63
C SER A 421 -2.13 -29.67 9.54
N GLY A 422 -0.87 -29.48 9.91
CA GLY A 422 0.10 -30.56 10.02
C GLY A 422 -0.17 -31.48 11.24
N ALA A 423 0.75 -32.39 11.53
CA ALA A 423 0.71 -33.21 12.74
C ALA A 423 0.64 -32.35 14.00
N ARG A 424 -0.05 -32.86 15.04
CA ARG A 424 -0.18 -32.12 16.31
C ARG A 424 1.19 -31.82 16.93
N LEU A 425 1.44 -30.57 17.29
CA LEU A 425 2.64 -30.14 17.99
C LEU A 425 2.68 -30.63 19.43
N GLY A 426 3.88 -31.01 19.90
CA GLY A 426 4.16 -31.25 21.31
C GLY A 426 4.30 -29.95 22.10
N SER A 427 4.54 -30.06 23.40
CA SER A 427 4.76 -28.90 24.29
C SER A 427 6.04 -28.13 23.99
N LYS A 428 7.09 -28.81 23.54
CA LYS A 428 8.34 -28.18 23.08
C LYS A 428 8.34 -28.11 21.57
N VAL A 429 8.45 -26.90 21.02
CA VAL A 429 8.47 -26.69 19.57
C VAL A 429 9.87 -26.32 19.12
N ILE A 430 10.36 -25.15 19.46
CA ILE A 430 11.71 -24.67 19.15
C ILE A 430 12.30 -24.07 20.41
N LYS A 431 13.49 -24.53 20.82
CA LYS A 431 14.25 -23.97 21.91
C LYS A 431 15.64 -23.62 21.43
N VAL A 432 16.02 -22.38 21.64
CA VAL A 432 17.33 -21.81 21.32
C VAL A 432 18.05 -21.50 22.60
N THR A 433 19.31 -21.93 22.73
CA THR A 433 20.10 -21.75 23.94
C THR A 433 21.48 -21.19 23.61
N ASN A 434 21.76 -19.96 24.12
CA ASN A 434 23.06 -19.27 24.03
C ASN A 434 23.62 -19.21 22.59
N LEU A 435 22.76 -18.97 21.62
CA LEU A 435 23.13 -18.96 20.22
C LEU A 435 24.01 -17.75 19.89
N ARG A 436 25.12 -17.99 19.18
CA ARG A 436 26.03 -16.98 18.69
C ARG A 436 26.37 -17.23 17.23
N LYS A 437 26.44 -16.14 16.44
CA LYS A 437 26.90 -16.17 15.06
C LYS A 437 27.65 -14.90 14.72
N MET A 438 28.78 -15.08 14.06
CA MET A 438 29.65 -14.02 13.56
C MET A 438 29.88 -14.23 12.05
N LEU A 439 30.01 -13.17 11.30
CA LEU A 439 30.38 -13.22 9.90
C LEU A 439 31.93 -13.29 9.75
N ASP A 440 32.38 -13.72 8.58
CA ASP A 440 33.80 -13.82 8.25
C ASP A 440 34.55 -12.47 8.34
N ASP A 441 33.82 -11.35 8.24
CA ASP A 441 34.33 -9.98 8.43
C ASP A 441 34.52 -9.56 9.90
N GLY A 442 34.23 -10.46 10.86
CA GLY A 442 34.32 -10.22 12.30
C GLY A 442 33.09 -9.54 12.92
N ARG A 443 32.06 -9.25 12.15
CA ARG A 443 30.83 -8.63 12.66
C ARG A 443 29.96 -9.67 13.36
N VAL A 444 29.57 -9.39 14.59
CA VAL A 444 28.66 -10.25 15.38
C VAL A 444 27.22 -9.96 14.96
N LEU A 445 26.51 -10.99 14.50
CA LEU A 445 25.09 -10.91 14.12
C LEU A 445 24.20 -11.00 15.36
N PHE A 446 24.45 -11.95 16.23
CA PHE A 446 23.81 -12.11 17.53
C PHE A 446 24.73 -12.88 18.51
N ASP A 447 24.60 -12.52 19.78
CA ASP A 447 25.39 -13.11 20.87
C ASP A 447 24.46 -13.52 22.02
N LYS A 448 24.70 -14.74 22.57
CA LYS A 448 23.96 -15.32 23.72
C LYS A 448 22.42 -15.30 23.55
N LEU A 449 21.95 -15.45 22.34
CA LEU A 449 20.51 -15.45 22.05
C LEU A 449 19.86 -16.73 22.60
N SER A 450 18.88 -16.56 23.49
CA SER A 450 18.13 -17.67 24.11
C SER A 450 16.64 -17.35 24.13
N PHE A 451 15.82 -18.25 23.61
CA PHE A 451 14.36 -18.15 23.66
C PHE A 451 13.70 -19.52 23.45
N GLU A 452 12.44 -19.61 23.81
CA GLU A 452 11.61 -20.80 23.59
C GLU A 452 10.29 -20.37 22.96
N ILE A 453 9.91 -21.02 21.86
CA ILE A 453 8.70 -20.70 21.13
C ILE A 453 7.58 -21.62 21.62
N PRO A 454 6.47 -21.05 22.17
CA PRO A 454 5.33 -21.83 22.61
C PRO A 454 4.52 -22.38 21.44
N PRO A 455 3.75 -23.47 21.62
CA PRO A 455 2.84 -23.96 20.59
C PRO A 455 1.79 -22.91 20.22
N HIS A 456 1.40 -22.89 18.94
CA HIS A 456 0.45 -21.92 18.35
C HIS A 456 0.92 -20.46 18.32
N ALA A 457 2.20 -20.19 18.60
CA ALA A 457 2.74 -18.84 18.51
C ALA A 457 2.91 -18.40 17.05
N ILE A 458 2.65 -17.12 16.82
CA ILE A 458 3.03 -16.44 15.58
C ILE A 458 4.14 -15.45 15.97
N VAL A 459 5.37 -15.73 15.51
CA VAL A 459 6.58 -14.99 15.88
C VAL A 459 6.98 -14.09 14.72
N GLY A 460 6.94 -12.78 14.92
CA GLY A 460 7.45 -11.78 13.98
C GLY A 460 8.94 -11.53 14.22
N ILE A 461 9.75 -11.49 13.16
CA ILE A 461 11.17 -11.17 13.24
C ILE A 461 11.42 -9.84 12.54
N ILE A 462 11.96 -8.89 13.29
CA ILE A 462 12.19 -7.51 12.85
C ILE A 462 13.64 -7.10 13.04
N GLY A 463 14.06 -6.09 12.28
CA GLY A 463 15.41 -5.52 12.39
C GLY A 463 15.89 -4.99 11.03
N GLY A 464 16.99 -4.26 11.02
CA GLY A 464 17.60 -3.71 9.82
C GLY A 464 18.08 -4.79 8.84
N ASN A 465 18.30 -4.36 7.60
CA ASN A 465 18.86 -5.25 6.59
C ASN A 465 20.29 -5.63 6.93
N GLY A 466 20.64 -6.92 6.73
CA GLY A 466 21.97 -7.45 7.01
C GLY A 466 22.27 -7.70 8.51
N MET A 467 21.28 -7.65 9.40
CA MET A 467 21.44 -7.92 10.84
C MET A 467 21.39 -9.40 11.20
N GLY A 468 21.24 -10.33 10.25
CA GLY A 468 21.27 -11.76 10.52
C GLY A 468 19.89 -12.43 10.67
N LYS A 469 18.78 -11.79 10.26
CA LYS A 469 17.43 -12.37 10.32
C LYS A 469 17.33 -13.69 9.54
N SER A 470 17.72 -13.70 8.27
CA SER A 470 17.70 -14.90 7.41
C SER A 470 18.73 -15.93 7.87
N THR A 471 19.87 -15.51 8.43
CA THR A 471 20.86 -16.39 9.06
C THR A 471 20.27 -17.15 10.24
N LEU A 472 19.49 -16.47 11.10
CA LEU A 472 18.77 -17.13 12.20
C LEU A 472 17.78 -18.17 11.66
N PHE A 473 17.07 -17.88 10.58
CA PHE A 473 16.19 -18.84 9.92
C PHE A 473 16.95 -20.06 9.40
N ASN A 474 18.08 -19.85 8.73
CA ASN A 474 18.91 -20.93 8.21
C ASN A 474 19.45 -21.83 9.33
N ILE A 475 19.83 -21.25 10.47
CA ILE A 475 20.30 -22.03 11.62
C ILE A 475 19.17 -22.85 12.24
N ILE A 476 17.96 -22.27 12.41
CA ILE A 476 16.79 -23.00 12.90
C ILE A 476 16.38 -24.11 11.92
N ALA A 477 16.49 -23.87 10.63
CA ALA A 477 16.23 -24.86 9.59
C ALA A 477 17.31 -25.96 9.48
N GLY A 478 18.45 -25.81 10.17
CA GLY A 478 19.58 -26.74 10.10
C GLY A 478 20.38 -26.67 8.80
N ILE A 479 20.24 -25.56 8.04
CA ILE A 479 20.97 -25.29 6.79
C ILE A 479 22.35 -24.73 7.11
N GLU A 480 22.47 -23.94 8.16
CA GLU A 480 23.70 -23.28 8.61
C GLU A 480 23.99 -23.62 10.06
N GLU A 481 25.26 -23.86 10.40
CA GLU A 481 25.66 -24.16 11.77
C GLU A 481 25.94 -22.86 12.57
N PRO A 482 25.56 -22.78 13.85
CA PRO A 482 25.93 -21.68 14.71
C PRO A 482 27.41 -21.81 15.13
N ASP A 483 28.03 -20.70 15.52
CA ASP A 483 29.39 -20.71 16.05
C ASP A 483 29.41 -21.21 17.50
N GLU A 484 28.40 -20.83 18.31
CA GLU A 484 28.21 -21.30 19.68
C GLU A 484 26.72 -21.48 19.98
N GLY A 485 26.40 -22.35 20.96
CA GLY A 485 25.03 -22.61 21.39
C GLY A 485 24.38 -23.78 20.66
N SER A 486 23.07 -23.94 20.85
CA SER A 486 22.32 -25.05 20.25
C SER A 486 20.86 -24.67 19.96
N VAL A 487 20.31 -25.32 18.92
CA VAL A 487 18.87 -25.27 18.57
C VAL A 487 18.30 -26.67 18.79
N GLU A 488 17.28 -26.78 19.61
CA GLU A 488 16.54 -28.01 19.84
C GLU A 488 15.16 -27.93 19.19
N LEU A 489 14.88 -28.81 18.23
CA LEU A 489 13.55 -28.97 17.63
C LEU A 489 12.78 -30.09 18.34
N GLY A 490 11.49 -29.86 18.58
CA GLY A 490 10.60 -30.88 19.13
C GLY A 490 10.48 -32.08 18.22
N LYS A 491 10.34 -33.30 18.77
CA LYS A 491 10.27 -34.55 18.02
C LYS A 491 9.12 -34.63 17.02
N THR A 492 8.06 -33.83 17.21
CA THR A 492 6.86 -33.79 16.34
C THR A 492 6.92 -32.66 15.34
N VAL A 493 7.99 -31.86 15.32
CA VAL A 493 8.14 -30.71 14.46
C VAL A 493 8.42 -31.16 13.03
N SER A 494 7.59 -30.71 12.10
CA SER A 494 7.79 -30.75 10.66
C SER A 494 7.94 -29.33 10.16
N LEU A 495 9.14 -28.93 9.77
CA LEU A 495 9.50 -27.57 9.45
C LEU A 495 9.38 -27.31 7.93
N GLY A 496 8.59 -26.29 7.55
CA GLY A 496 8.51 -25.75 6.20
C GLY A 496 9.21 -24.41 6.15
N HIS A 497 10.21 -24.25 5.30
CA HIS A 497 10.97 -23.02 5.13
C HIS A 497 10.82 -22.46 3.72
N VAL A 498 10.42 -21.18 3.61
CA VAL A 498 10.44 -20.42 2.34
C VAL A 498 11.59 -19.44 2.42
N SER A 499 12.70 -19.76 1.75
CA SER A 499 13.86 -18.89 1.62
C SER A 499 13.69 -17.88 0.49
N GLN A 500 14.42 -16.77 0.56
CA GLN A 500 14.54 -15.81 -0.57
C GLN A 500 15.21 -16.42 -1.81
N ASN A 501 15.96 -17.51 -1.65
CA ASN A 501 16.66 -18.20 -2.74
C ASN A 501 15.69 -19.09 -3.53
N ARG A 502 15.36 -18.69 -4.73
CA ARG A 502 14.34 -19.20 -5.67
C ARG A 502 14.68 -20.55 -6.34
N GLY A 503 15.67 -21.31 -5.81
CA GLY A 503 16.24 -22.49 -6.47
C GLY A 503 15.39 -23.77 -6.47
N GLU A 504 14.33 -23.85 -5.68
CA GLU A 504 13.57 -25.09 -5.44
C GLU A 504 12.44 -25.38 -6.45
N LEU A 505 12.11 -24.42 -7.31
CA LEU A 505 11.04 -24.59 -8.29
C LEU A 505 11.56 -25.13 -9.63
N SER A 506 10.89 -26.16 -10.15
CA SER A 506 11.19 -26.70 -11.47
C SER A 506 10.75 -25.72 -12.56
N GLY A 507 11.70 -25.07 -13.22
CA GLY A 507 11.40 -24.12 -14.31
C GLY A 507 10.67 -24.72 -15.50
N ARG A 508 10.63 -26.07 -15.63
CA ARG A 508 10.07 -26.79 -16.79
C ARG A 508 8.58 -27.09 -16.65
N ARG A 509 8.08 -27.18 -15.40
CA ARG A 509 6.67 -27.51 -15.09
C ARG A 509 5.79 -26.28 -15.23
N SER A 510 4.49 -26.50 -15.46
CA SER A 510 3.47 -25.46 -15.34
C SER A 510 3.24 -25.12 -13.86
N VAL A 511 2.63 -23.98 -13.60
CA VAL A 511 2.24 -23.57 -12.23
C VAL A 511 1.33 -24.63 -11.60
N TYR A 512 0.40 -25.16 -12.38
CA TYR A 512 -0.51 -26.20 -11.93
C TYR A 512 0.25 -27.46 -11.52
N GLU A 513 1.08 -28.01 -12.40
CA GLU A 513 1.88 -29.22 -12.15
C GLU A 513 2.84 -29.06 -10.97
N GLU A 514 3.43 -27.85 -10.80
CA GLU A 514 4.40 -27.57 -9.74
C GLU A 514 3.76 -27.57 -8.35
N ILE A 515 2.50 -27.08 -8.22
CA ILE A 515 1.80 -27.01 -6.94
C ILE A 515 1.01 -28.29 -6.67
N SER A 516 0.32 -28.83 -7.69
CA SER A 516 -0.59 -29.97 -7.54
C SER A 516 0.12 -31.32 -7.47
N GLY A 517 1.34 -31.44 -8.04
CA GLY A 517 1.95 -32.73 -8.30
C GLY A 517 1.05 -33.62 -9.19
N ASP A 518 0.29 -32.98 -10.12
CA ASP A 518 -0.69 -33.59 -11.02
C ASP A 518 -2.00 -34.08 -10.38
N ASN A 519 -2.25 -33.75 -9.12
CA ASN A 519 -3.48 -34.09 -8.43
C ASN A 519 -4.58 -33.05 -8.72
N GLU A 520 -5.76 -33.51 -9.18
CA GLU A 520 -6.92 -32.64 -9.44
C GLU A 520 -7.53 -32.06 -8.15
N PHE A 521 -7.40 -32.80 -7.06
CA PHE A 521 -7.91 -32.41 -5.75
C PHE A 521 -6.82 -32.53 -4.70
N VAL A 522 -6.82 -31.57 -3.77
CA VAL A 522 -5.98 -31.56 -2.56
C VAL A 522 -6.87 -31.74 -1.34
N GLU A 523 -6.41 -32.52 -0.39
CA GLU A 523 -7.11 -32.69 0.87
C GLU A 523 -6.56 -31.73 1.93
N ILE A 524 -7.40 -30.82 2.41
CA ILE A 524 -7.02 -29.81 3.40
C ILE A 524 -7.99 -29.93 4.59
N ASN A 525 -7.47 -30.27 5.76
CA ASN A 525 -8.24 -30.40 7.00
C ASN A 525 -9.48 -31.31 6.84
N GLY A 526 -9.34 -32.45 6.11
CA GLY A 526 -10.41 -33.39 5.82
C GLY A 526 -11.40 -32.94 4.74
N ASN A 527 -11.20 -31.76 4.14
CA ASN A 527 -12.02 -31.27 3.03
C ASN A 527 -11.28 -31.47 1.69
N ARG A 528 -11.99 -32.01 0.71
CA ARG A 528 -11.48 -32.18 -0.64
C ARG A 528 -11.71 -30.90 -1.46
N ILE A 529 -10.63 -30.18 -1.79
CA ILE A 529 -10.67 -28.91 -2.51
C ILE A 529 -10.10 -29.11 -3.91
N ASN A 530 -10.72 -28.51 -4.93
CA ASN A 530 -10.16 -28.50 -6.28
C ASN A 530 -8.84 -27.70 -6.29
N THR A 531 -7.77 -28.32 -6.81
CA THR A 531 -6.43 -27.73 -6.82
C THR A 531 -6.38 -26.42 -7.60
N ARG A 532 -7.13 -26.28 -8.69
CA ARG A 532 -7.21 -25.03 -9.45
C ARG A 532 -7.83 -23.89 -8.63
N ALA A 533 -8.82 -24.20 -7.78
CA ALA A 533 -9.42 -23.23 -6.87
C ALA A 533 -8.44 -22.81 -5.75
N TYR A 534 -7.68 -23.77 -5.21
CA TYR A 534 -6.61 -23.49 -4.26
C TYR A 534 -5.54 -22.58 -4.86
N ILE A 535 -5.04 -22.87 -6.04
CA ILE A 535 -4.06 -22.04 -6.75
C ILE A 535 -4.62 -20.64 -7.04
N ALA A 536 -5.91 -20.52 -7.37
CA ALA A 536 -6.56 -19.25 -7.64
C ALA A 536 -6.67 -18.34 -6.39
N SER A 537 -6.64 -18.90 -5.17
CA SER A 537 -6.62 -18.13 -3.92
C SER A 537 -5.34 -17.29 -3.73
N PHE A 538 -4.23 -17.71 -4.37
CA PHE A 538 -2.97 -16.96 -4.43
C PHE A 538 -2.91 -15.97 -5.61
N ASN A 539 -4.06 -15.62 -6.18
CA ASN A 539 -4.17 -14.73 -7.36
C ASN A 539 -3.47 -15.27 -8.62
N LEU A 540 -3.30 -16.60 -8.70
CA LEU A 540 -2.79 -17.33 -9.87
C LEU A 540 -3.97 -17.94 -10.64
N ARG A 541 -4.65 -17.14 -11.50
CA ARG A 541 -5.94 -17.49 -12.11
C ARG A 541 -5.84 -17.79 -13.60
N GLY A 542 -6.71 -18.68 -14.08
CA GLY A 542 -6.92 -18.93 -15.51
C GLY A 542 -5.64 -19.37 -16.23
N GLY A 543 -5.33 -18.74 -17.37
CA GLY A 543 -4.16 -19.08 -18.18
C GLY A 543 -2.79 -18.93 -17.48
N MET A 544 -2.72 -18.30 -16.30
CA MET A 544 -1.49 -18.27 -15.51
C MET A 544 -1.13 -19.66 -14.96
N GLN A 545 -2.12 -20.49 -14.67
CA GLN A 545 -1.91 -21.82 -14.12
C GLN A 545 -1.22 -22.78 -15.12
N GLU A 546 -1.40 -22.50 -16.41
CA GLU A 546 -0.78 -23.28 -17.51
C GLU A 546 0.59 -22.73 -17.94
N LYS A 547 1.00 -21.57 -17.44
CA LYS A 547 2.32 -21.02 -17.76
C LYS A 547 3.42 -21.82 -17.09
N LYS A 548 4.56 -21.94 -17.78
CA LYS A 548 5.77 -22.53 -17.20
C LYS A 548 6.33 -21.62 -16.10
N VAL A 549 6.80 -22.20 -15.02
CA VAL A 549 7.39 -21.48 -13.88
C VAL A 549 8.57 -20.59 -14.32
N SER A 550 9.34 -21.00 -15.34
CA SER A 550 10.43 -20.18 -15.88
C SER A 550 10.00 -18.87 -16.51
N SER A 551 8.75 -18.78 -17.01
CA SER A 551 8.21 -17.57 -17.66
C SER A 551 7.52 -16.60 -16.72
N LEU A 552 7.48 -16.92 -15.42
CA LEU A 552 6.84 -16.10 -14.40
C LEU A 552 7.75 -14.93 -13.96
N SER A 553 7.12 -13.80 -13.59
CA SER A 553 7.79 -12.72 -12.87
C SER A 553 8.28 -13.20 -11.49
N GLY A 554 9.19 -12.43 -10.88
CA GLY A 554 9.68 -12.72 -9.54
C GLY A 554 8.56 -12.89 -8.50
N GLY A 555 7.62 -11.96 -8.47
CA GLY A 555 6.49 -12.01 -7.54
C GLY A 555 5.50 -13.14 -7.83
N GLU A 556 5.28 -13.50 -9.11
CA GLU A 556 4.46 -14.66 -9.46
C GLU A 556 5.13 -15.95 -8.98
N ARG A 557 6.46 -16.07 -9.11
CA ARG A 557 7.24 -17.20 -8.60
C ARG A 557 7.17 -17.33 -7.08
N ASN A 558 7.27 -16.22 -6.36
CA ASN A 558 7.13 -16.21 -4.89
C ASN A 558 5.76 -16.74 -4.47
N ARG A 559 4.68 -16.36 -5.15
CA ARG A 559 3.33 -16.88 -4.86
C ARG A 559 3.21 -18.38 -5.13
N VAL A 560 3.83 -18.90 -6.19
CA VAL A 560 3.89 -20.35 -6.48
C VAL A 560 4.64 -21.09 -5.38
N HIS A 561 5.80 -20.58 -4.95
CA HIS A 561 6.58 -21.16 -3.88
C HIS A 561 5.83 -21.19 -2.55
N LEU A 562 5.21 -20.06 -2.17
CA LEU A 562 4.38 -19.95 -0.99
C LEU A 562 3.20 -20.94 -1.03
N ALA A 563 2.48 -21.02 -2.16
CA ALA A 563 1.35 -21.93 -2.32
C ALA A 563 1.77 -23.40 -2.19
N LYS A 564 2.90 -23.80 -2.81
CA LYS A 564 3.45 -25.14 -2.74
C LYS A 564 3.87 -25.52 -1.32
N MET A 565 4.58 -24.62 -0.63
CA MET A 565 5.06 -24.86 0.74
C MET A 565 3.89 -24.96 1.73
N LEU A 566 2.91 -24.03 1.66
CA LEU A 566 1.73 -24.09 2.53
C LEU A 566 0.91 -25.37 2.33
N LEU A 567 0.88 -25.89 1.09
CA LEU A 567 0.18 -27.15 0.79
C LEU A 567 0.87 -28.40 1.38
N SER A 568 2.16 -28.33 1.67
CA SER A 568 2.94 -29.49 2.15
C SER A 568 2.56 -29.97 3.57
N GLY A 569 1.70 -29.24 4.31
CA GLY A 569 1.16 -29.67 5.58
C GLY A 569 2.17 -29.71 6.73
N HIS A 570 3.12 -28.79 6.72
CA HIS A 570 4.07 -28.59 7.85
C HIS A 570 3.33 -27.99 9.06
N ASN A 571 3.81 -28.31 10.27
CA ASN A 571 3.25 -27.76 11.51
C ASN A 571 4.06 -26.58 12.08
N VAL A 572 5.25 -26.33 11.55
CA VAL A 572 6.03 -25.12 11.77
C VAL A 572 6.37 -24.50 10.42
N VAL A 573 5.96 -23.25 10.21
CA VAL A 573 6.09 -22.55 8.94
C VAL A 573 7.00 -21.34 9.13
N MET A 574 8.07 -21.26 8.34
CA MET A 574 9.04 -20.17 8.34
C MET A 574 8.98 -19.40 7.02
N LEU A 575 8.59 -18.14 7.09
CA LEU A 575 8.36 -17.26 5.94
C LEU A 575 9.35 -16.10 5.97
N ASP A 576 10.20 -16.00 4.94
CA ASP A 576 11.12 -14.86 4.77
C ASP A 576 10.53 -13.86 3.76
N GLU A 577 10.13 -12.69 4.25
CA GLU A 577 9.51 -11.58 3.51
C GLU A 577 8.32 -12.00 2.62
N PRO A 578 7.32 -12.73 3.15
CA PRO A 578 6.18 -13.20 2.35
C PRO A 578 5.28 -12.06 1.88
N THR A 579 5.39 -10.89 2.49
CA THR A 579 4.60 -9.69 2.18
C THR A 579 5.04 -9.02 0.88
N ASN A 580 6.29 -9.22 0.47
CA ASN A 580 6.82 -8.69 -0.77
C ASN A 580 6.08 -9.29 -1.98
N ASP A 581 5.72 -8.44 -2.94
CA ASP A 581 5.05 -8.83 -4.19
C ASP A 581 3.60 -9.38 -4.04
N LEU A 582 3.00 -9.38 -2.83
CA LEU A 582 1.60 -9.69 -2.63
C LEU A 582 0.74 -8.43 -2.74
N ASP A 583 -0.41 -8.55 -3.40
CA ASP A 583 -1.41 -7.47 -3.35
C ASP A 583 -2.18 -7.48 -2.02
N VAL A 584 -2.83 -6.37 -1.70
CA VAL A 584 -3.52 -6.15 -0.41
C VAL A 584 -4.55 -7.24 -0.11
N ASP A 585 -5.25 -7.76 -1.13
CA ASP A 585 -6.30 -8.77 -0.94
C ASP A 585 -5.70 -10.15 -0.67
N THR A 586 -4.64 -10.54 -1.40
CA THR A 586 -3.89 -11.79 -1.17
C THR A 586 -3.18 -11.75 0.19
N LEU A 587 -2.61 -10.59 0.56
CA LEU A 587 -1.96 -10.40 1.86
C LEU A 587 -2.95 -10.59 3.01
N ARG A 588 -4.17 -10.06 2.91
CA ARG A 588 -5.23 -10.27 3.89
C ARG A 588 -5.66 -11.73 4.00
N SER A 589 -5.74 -12.42 2.86
CA SER A 589 -6.07 -13.83 2.85
C SER A 589 -4.97 -14.65 3.54
N LEU A 590 -3.69 -14.28 3.36
CA LEU A 590 -2.56 -14.89 4.06
C LEU A 590 -2.59 -14.61 5.57
N GLU A 591 -2.87 -13.35 5.98
CA GLU A 591 -3.03 -13.00 7.40
C GLU A 591 -4.07 -13.87 8.10
N ASN A 592 -5.27 -13.97 7.49
CA ASN A 592 -6.33 -14.80 8.06
C ASN A 592 -5.93 -16.28 8.11
N ALA A 593 -5.25 -16.77 7.06
CA ALA A 593 -4.79 -18.16 6.99
C ALA A 593 -3.74 -18.48 8.08
N LEU A 594 -2.85 -17.54 8.40
CA LEU A 594 -1.85 -17.70 9.47
C LEU A 594 -2.48 -17.60 10.86
N ILE A 595 -3.51 -16.74 11.05
CA ILE A 595 -4.27 -16.66 12.31
C ILE A 595 -5.05 -17.95 12.55
N ASP A 596 -5.65 -18.53 11.52
CA ASP A 596 -6.43 -19.77 11.59
C ASP A 596 -5.54 -21.03 11.64
N PHE A 597 -4.23 -20.88 11.48
CA PHE A 597 -3.28 -22.00 11.45
C PHE A 597 -3.01 -22.57 12.83
N ASN A 598 -3.23 -23.87 13.01
CA ASN A 598 -3.04 -24.57 14.29
C ASN A 598 -1.57 -24.91 14.64
N GLY A 599 -0.61 -24.46 13.83
CA GLY A 599 0.81 -24.67 14.03
C GLY A 599 1.52 -23.46 14.63
N VAL A 600 2.83 -23.40 14.45
CA VAL A 600 3.69 -22.26 14.76
C VAL A 600 4.10 -21.58 13.45
N SER A 601 3.99 -20.26 13.40
CA SER A 601 4.46 -19.47 12.27
C SER A 601 5.57 -18.52 12.70
N MET A 602 6.68 -18.52 11.96
CA MET A 602 7.75 -17.55 12.14
C MET A 602 7.85 -16.71 10.86
N VAL A 603 7.78 -15.41 10.98
CA VAL A 603 7.71 -14.54 9.81
C VAL A 603 8.70 -13.39 9.93
N ILE A 604 9.64 -13.32 8.99
CA ILE A 604 10.45 -12.12 8.80
C ILE A 604 9.63 -11.17 7.91
N SER A 605 9.36 -9.97 8.38
CA SER A 605 8.67 -8.96 7.56
C SER A 605 9.02 -7.54 8.00
N HIS A 606 8.99 -6.63 7.03
CA HIS A 606 9.07 -5.19 7.24
C HIS A 606 7.68 -4.52 7.26
N ASP A 607 6.62 -5.26 6.93
CA ASP A 607 5.24 -4.77 7.00
C ASP A 607 4.76 -4.75 8.47
N ARG A 608 4.81 -3.56 9.08
CA ARG A 608 4.41 -3.33 10.47
C ARG A 608 2.96 -3.68 10.72
N TRP A 609 2.06 -3.38 9.77
CA TRP A 609 0.64 -3.68 9.88
C TRP A 609 0.37 -5.18 9.91
N PHE A 610 1.09 -5.92 9.07
CA PHE A 610 1.04 -7.37 9.05
C PHE A 610 1.47 -7.95 10.39
N LEU A 611 2.64 -7.52 10.89
CA LEU A 611 3.18 -7.98 12.17
C LEU A 611 2.27 -7.63 13.36
N ASP A 612 1.73 -6.40 13.39
CA ASP A 612 0.86 -5.95 14.46
C ASP A 612 -0.45 -6.73 14.54
N ARG A 613 -0.95 -7.17 13.38
CA ARG A 613 -2.22 -7.90 13.29
C ARG A 613 -2.09 -9.38 13.65
N ILE A 614 -0.99 -10.04 13.28
CA ILE A 614 -0.88 -11.49 13.39
C ILE A 614 0.04 -11.98 14.50
N CYS A 615 1.10 -11.21 14.83
CA CYS A 615 2.13 -11.69 15.75
C CYS A 615 1.67 -11.66 17.21
N SER A 616 1.96 -12.76 17.91
CA SER A 616 1.85 -12.87 19.36
C SER A 616 3.19 -12.61 20.07
N HIS A 617 4.31 -12.79 19.36
CA HIS A 617 5.66 -12.57 19.89
C HIS A 617 6.52 -11.89 18.83
N ILE A 618 7.51 -11.11 19.26
CA ILE A 618 8.46 -10.41 18.38
C ILE A 618 9.89 -10.81 18.75
N ILE A 619 10.72 -11.12 17.75
CA ILE A 619 12.18 -11.20 17.85
C ILE A 619 12.75 -9.96 17.17
N ALA A 620 13.31 -9.06 17.96
CA ALA A 620 13.83 -7.78 17.47
C ALA A 620 15.36 -7.77 17.46
N PHE A 621 15.94 -7.54 16.29
CA PHE A 621 17.36 -7.29 16.10
C PHE A 621 17.63 -5.79 16.27
N GLU A 622 18.21 -5.39 17.42
CA GLU A 622 18.41 -3.99 17.79
C GLU A 622 19.78 -3.43 17.35
N GLY A 623 20.65 -4.26 16.79
CA GLY A 623 22.02 -3.91 16.39
C GLY A 623 23.05 -4.41 17.41
N ASP A 624 24.34 -4.31 17.06
CA ASP A 624 25.49 -4.69 17.88
C ASP A 624 25.40 -6.09 18.52
N GLY A 625 24.80 -7.04 17.78
CA GLY A 625 24.61 -8.41 18.26
C GLY A 625 23.50 -8.60 19.30
N ARG A 626 22.78 -7.54 19.66
CA ARG A 626 21.67 -7.61 20.61
C ARG A 626 20.39 -8.02 19.91
N VAL A 627 19.78 -9.09 20.39
CA VAL A 627 18.47 -9.58 19.95
C VAL A 627 17.55 -9.76 21.16
N VAL A 628 16.36 -9.22 21.09
CA VAL A 628 15.36 -9.25 22.15
C VAL A 628 14.18 -10.12 21.73
N PHE A 629 13.78 -11.07 22.58
CA PHE A 629 12.53 -11.82 22.43
C PHE A 629 11.46 -11.16 23.31
N PHE A 630 10.39 -10.70 22.69
CA PHE A 630 9.31 -9.94 23.32
C PHE A 630 7.97 -10.67 23.18
N ASP A 631 7.22 -10.75 24.28
CA ASP A 631 5.86 -11.30 24.32
C ASP A 631 4.86 -10.17 24.09
N GLY A 632 4.25 -10.11 22.90
CA GLY A 632 3.35 -9.07 22.46
C GLY A 632 3.47 -8.78 20.97
N ASN A 633 2.65 -7.83 20.49
CA ASN A 633 2.61 -7.40 19.10
C ASN A 633 3.67 -6.31 18.81
N TYR A 634 3.72 -5.89 17.53
CA TYR A 634 4.69 -4.88 17.09
C TYR A 634 4.51 -3.52 17.78
N THR A 635 3.27 -3.06 17.93
CA THR A 635 2.97 -1.76 18.56
C THR A 635 3.36 -1.75 20.05
N GLU A 636 3.15 -2.85 20.76
CA GLU A 636 3.53 -3.01 22.16
C GLU A 636 5.04 -3.01 22.33
N TYR A 637 5.76 -3.75 21.47
CA TYR A 637 7.23 -3.74 21.45
C TYR A 637 7.79 -2.34 21.20
N GLU A 638 7.25 -1.61 20.20
CA GLU A 638 7.73 -0.27 19.86
C GLU A 638 7.50 0.72 21.02
N ARG A 639 6.38 0.59 21.73
CA ARG A 639 6.07 1.41 22.91
C ARG A 639 7.07 1.16 24.03
N GLU A 640 7.40 -0.12 24.30
CA GLU A 640 8.35 -0.47 25.34
C GLU A 640 9.78 -0.03 24.98
N ARG A 641 10.19 -0.21 23.73
CA ARG A 641 11.47 0.30 23.22
C ARG A 641 11.59 1.83 23.41
N ARG A 642 10.56 2.59 23.06
CA ARG A 642 10.56 4.06 23.26
C ARG A 642 10.67 4.44 24.74
N ASN A 643 9.95 3.76 25.60
CA ASN A 643 10.01 3.99 27.05
C ASN A 643 11.41 3.67 27.62
N SER A 644 12.05 2.61 27.16
CA SER A 644 13.40 2.23 27.56
C SER A 644 14.46 3.26 27.15
N VAL A 645 14.33 3.83 25.94
CA VAL A 645 15.23 4.88 25.44
C VAL A 645 15.06 6.19 26.24
N VAL A 646 13.82 6.55 26.59
CA VAL A 646 13.54 7.75 27.42
C VAL A 646 14.06 7.60 28.84
N LEU A 647 14.14 6.39 29.39
CA LEU A 647 14.68 6.13 30.71
C LEU A 647 16.22 6.14 30.75
N MET A 648 16.88 5.94 29.58
CA MET A 648 18.35 5.94 29.45
C MET A 648 18.94 7.31 29.03
N SER A 649 18.09 8.23 28.53
CA SER A 649 18.44 9.62 28.20
C SER A 649 18.16 10.57 29.37
#